data_55b3673c08db1c683109c12ac69cd30a
#
_entry.id   55b3673c08db1c683109c12ac69cd30a
#
_cell.length_a   1.000
_cell.length_b   1.000
_cell.length_c   1.000
_cell.angle_alpha   90.00
_cell.angle_beta   90.00
_cell.angle_gamma   90.00
#
_symmetry.space_group_name_H-M   'P 1'
#
loop_
_entity.id
_entity.type
_entity.pdbx_description
1 polymer ?
#
loop_
_entity_poly.entity_id
_entity_poly.type
_entity_poly.pdbx_seq_one_letter_code
_entity_poly.pdbx_strand_id
1 'polypeptide(L)'
;MPLPINRIRELLASTYTIDRELGRGGMATVCLAQDTKHDRVVAVKVLNSGLAESVGPERFLREIKVVARLNHPHILPLFDSGEIEGFLYYVMPYVEGESLRERLERENQLPIDEAIRHTLSIASALDYAHRQNVVHRDVKPENVMMYEGEAMVMDFGIAKTAIDTGEHSITKSGALFGTPAYVAPEQAAGAREVDGRADQYSLAVVLYEMLAGERPFSGMSDVEAFGERFKDAPPRIGLLREGVPESIEVALTQAMSPDPLRRYASIALFAQAISPGALAAPITIHSTPRPTVSAAKSVAVLPFANMSADPDNEYFADGIAEEIINALTKIQSLRVASRTSSFSFKGKDEDISAIGRKLKVSAVLEGSVRKVGNKLRITAQLINAADGYHLWAEQYNREMEDIFAIQDDISQAIVKSLRVILSEGEKLAMGKVRTVDIDAYHYYLRGRKFFHEHRRKSLEYAVQMYEKAIESDHQYALAYAGVAIACSILYIYFDSREVNSLQADVASRKALELAPDLAEAHLARAFALRIAKKLGEAEKEFEEAIRLDPKLFEAYYFYGRALMYQGRHAEAVKMLERAALLESDNFQAPAFLGGAYAGMGMRAEANAARRRAVRLIEQRLDIDPDHARAYNLGATTLMKLGNIPRALEFATISLTIEPDDPLILYNVACMYALMDKREDALAHLERAVRNGFGHRESMANDPDLESIRRTPWFHAIVQAMTPG
;
A
#
# COMPACT_ATOMS: atom_id res chain seq x y z
N MET A 1 28.86 -19.38 37.97
CA MET A 1 29.54 -20.64 37.58
C MET A 1 28.54 -21.55 36.90
N PRO A 2 28.94 -22.41 35.94
CA PRO A 2 28.03 -23.38 35.35
C PRO A 2 27.57 -24.39 36.40
N LEU A 3 26.31 -24.78 36.34
CA LEU A 3 25.72 -25.77 37.27
C LEU A 3 26.25 -27.18 36.98
N PRO A 4 26.64 -27.95 38.00
CA PRO A 4 26.92 -29.36 37.83
C PRO A 4 25.68 -30.14 37.39
N ILE A 5 25.82 -31.11 36.49
CA ILE A 5 24.71 -31.90 35.95
C ILE A 5 23.86 -32.58 37.04
N ASN A 6 24.49 -33.03 38.15
CA ASN A 6 23.76 -33.62 39.26
C ASN A 6 22.80 -32.64 39.93
N ARG A 7 23.16 -31.36 40.03
CA ARG A 7 22.27 -30.33 40.55
C ARG A 7 21.10 -30.04 39.62
N ILE A 8 21.35 -30.06 38.31
CA ILE A 8 20.29 -29.93 37.31
C ILE A 8 19.30 -31.11 37.41
N ARG A 9 19.82 -32.33 37.59
CA ARG A 9 18.98 -33.51 37.81
C ARG A 9 18.08 -33.39 39.03
N GLU A 10 18.62 -32.93 40.16
CA GLU A 10 17.84 -32.73 41.39
C GLU A 10 16.73 -31.68 41.20
N LEU A 11 17.09 -30.54 40.64
CA LEU A 11 16.18 -29.41 40.45
C LEU A 11 14.99 -29.73 39.55
N LEU A 12 15.22 -30.46 38.46
CA LEU A 12 14.20 -30.72 37.43
C LEU A 12 13.53 -32.09 37.57
N ALA A 13 13.88 -32.89 38.59
CA ALA A 13 13.45 -34.29 38.78
C ALA A 13 11.92 -34.48 38.79
N SER A 14 11.14 -33.47 39.15
CA SER A 14 9.68 -33.56 39.19
C SER A 14 9.03 -33.56 37.81
N THR A 15 9.72 -33.05 36.77
CA THR A 15 9.13 -32.86 35.43
C THR A 15 9.99 -33.50 34.34
N TYR A 16 11.30 -33.48 34.49
CA TYR A 16 12.25 -33.96 33.47
C TYR A 16 13.25 -34.94 34.07
N THR A 17 13.44 -36.11 33.45
CA THR A 17 14.50 -37.05 33.79
C THR A 17 15.73 -36.73 32.95
N ILE A 18 16.75 -36.12 33.54
CA ILE A 18 17.99 -35.74 32.84
C ILE A 18 18.85 -36.98 32.58
N ASP A 19 19.13 -37.28 31.31
CA ASP A 19 20.00 -38.39 30.89
C ASP A 19 21.47 -37.96 30.93
N ARG A 20 21.87 -37.08 30.01
CA ARG A 20 23.28 -36.67 29.86
C ARG A 20 23.40 -35.21 29.45
N GLU A 21 24.58 -34.65 29.60
CA GLU A 21 24.95 -33.35 29.08
C GLU A 21 25.16 -33.44 27.55
N LEU A 22 24.53 -32.55 26.80
CA LEU A 22 24.72 -32.39 25.35
C LEU A 22 25.80 -31.36 25.02
N GLY A 23 25.89 -30.31 25.84
CA GLY A 23 26.87 -29.26 25.65
C GLY A 23 26.93 -28.29 26.82
N ARG A 24 28.09 -27.66 27.01
CA ARG A 24 28.31 -26.64 28.04
C ARG A 24 29.03 -25.46 27.49
N GLY A 25 28.42 -24.29 27.64
CA GLY A 25 28.99 -23.03 27.22
C GLY A 25 29.12 -22.01 28.36
N GLY A 26 29.71 -20.85 28.08
CA GLY A 26 29.86 -19.77 29.04
C GLY A 26 28.54 -19.24 29.61
N MET A 27 27.43 -19.38 28.87
CA MET A 27 26.12 -18.83 29.21
C MET A 27 25.12 -19.85 29.75
N ALA A 28 25.23 -21.14 29.37
CA ALA A 28 24.25 -22.16 29.71
C ALA A 28 24.84 -23.57 29.63
N THR A 29 24.14 -24.53 30.26
CA THR A 29 24.36 -25.98 30.11
C THR A 29 23.12 -26.57 29.41
N VAL A 30 23.32 -27.39 28.37
CA VAL A 30 22.26 -28.10 27.65
C VAL A 30 22.30 -29.57 27.99
N CYS A 31 21.17 -30.14 28.36
CA CYS A 31 21.05 -31.55 28.77
C CYS A 31 19.98 -32.25 27.90
N LEU A 32 20.25 -33.51 27.55
CA LEU A 32 19.24 -34.44 27.05
C LEU A 32 18.37 -34.89 28.23
N ALA A 33 17.07 -34.88 28.04
CA ALA A 33 16.10 -35.24 29.06
C ALA A 33 14.87 -35.94 28.49
N GLN A 34 14.19 -36.73 29.33
CA GLN A 34 12.85 -37.25 29.07
C GLN A 34 11.83 -36.36 29.77
N ASP A 35 10.88 -35.78 29.00
CA ASP A 35 9.70 -35.10 29.53
C ASP A 35 8.74 -36.20 30.05
N THR A 36 8.65 -36.33 31.37
CA THR A 36 7.89 -37.42 32.03
C THR A 36 6.38 -37.26 31.88
N LYS A 37 5.90 -36.05 31.60
CA LYS A 37 4.48 -35.72 31.43
C LYS A 37 3.96 -36.06 30.02
N HIS A 38 4.78 -35.83 28.99
CA HIS A 38 4.39 -36.01 27.61
C HIS A 38 5.10 -37.16 26.90
N ASP A 39 5.91 -37.94 27.65
CA ASP A 39 6.67 -39.13 27.19
C ASP A 39 7.45 -38.87 25.89
N ARG A 40 8.26 -37.81 25.89
CA ARG A 40 9.08 -37.40 24.73
C ARG A 40 10.49 -36.99 25.14
N VAL A 41 11.45 -37.19 24.23
CA VAL A 41 12.82 -36.74 24.39
C VAL A 41 12.93 -35.24 24.08
N VAL A 42 13.61 -34.50 24.96
CA VAL A 42 13.73 -33.04 24.87
C VAL A 42 15.17 -32.61 25.20
N ALA A 43 15.52 -31.41 24.74
CA ALA A 43 16.73 -30.71 25.19
C ALA A 43 16.34 -29.62 26.21
N VAL A 44 16.95 -29.69 27.38
CA VAL A 44 16.73 -28.70 28.46
C VAL A 44 17.98 -27.84 28.57
N LYS A 45 17.79 -26.51 28.34
CA LYS A 45 18.87 -25.53 28.47
C LYS A 45 18.69 -24.71 29.74
N VAL A 46 19.69 -24.79 30.62
CA VAL A 46 19.71 -24.11 31.93
C VAL A 46 20.75 -23.00 31.91
N LEU A 47 20.32 -21.76 32.19
CA LEU A 47 21.21 -20.60 32.20
C LEU A 47 22.11 -20.59 33.42
N ASN A 48 23.37 -20.14 33.26
CA ASN A 48 24.31 -20.00 34.34
C ASN A 48 23.88 -18.89 35.32
N SER A 49 24.16 -19.05 36.61
CA SER A 49 23.72 -18.16 37.71
C SER A 49 24.05 -16.68 37.49
N GLY A 50 25.25 -16.35 37.02
CA GLY A 50 25.64 -14.95 36.77
C GLY A 50 24.85 -14.28 35.66
N LEU A 51 24.37 -15.06 34.69
CA LEU A 51 23.49 -14.55 33.61
C LEU A 51 22.06 -14.47 34.12
N ALA A 52 21.58 -15.45 34.86
CA ALA A 52 20.26 -15.46 35.47
C ALA A 52 20.05 -14.25 36.40
N GLU A 53 21.05 -13.88 37.20
CA GLU A 53 21.02 -12.70 38.07
C GLU A 53 21.00 -11.39 37.30
N SER A 54 21.73 -11.27 36.18
CA SER A 54 21.79 -10.05 35.39
C SER A 54 20.54 -9.82 34.53
N VAL A 55 19.85 -10.89 34.09
CA VAL A 55 18.63 -10.84 33.28
C VAL A 55 17.39 -10.60 34.14
N GLY A 56 17.29 -11.25 35.26
CA GLY A 56 16.13 -11.29 36.17
C GLY A 56 14.99 -12.20 35.65
N PRO A 57 14.31 -12.92 36.56
CA PRO A 57 13.31 -13.94 36.18
C PRO A 57 12.12 -13.38 35.45
N GLU A 58 11.55 -12.28 35.89
CA GLU A 58 10.35 -11.69 35.30
C GLU A 58 10.60 -11.26 33.86
N ARG A 59 11.76 -10.70 33.58
CA ARG A 59 12.14 -10.24 32.26
C ARG A 59 12.41 -11.40 31.32
N PHE A 60 13.14 -12.40 31.77
CA PHE A 60 13.37 -13.64 31.03
C PHE A 60 12.06 -14.31 30.61
N LEU A 61 11.13 -14.51 31.57
CA LEU A 61 9.84 -15.13 31.30
C LEU A 61 8.95 -14.29 30.36
N ARG A 62 9.11 -12.98 30.33
CA ARG A 62 8.44 -12.11 29.37
C ARG A 62 9.00 -12.26 27.96
N GLU A 63 10.32 -12.20 27.81
CA GLU A 63 10.99 -12.31 26.50
C GLU A 63 10.80 -13.71 25.89
N ILE A 64 10.92 -14.76 26.71
CA ILE A 64 10.76 -16.14 26.22
C ILE A 64 9.32 -16.42 25.76
N LYS A 65 8.30 -15.78 26.36
CA LYS A 65 6.90 -15.88 25.92
C LYS A 65 6.69 -15.33 24.51
N VAL A 66 7.49 -14.37 24.09
CA VAL A 66 7.43 -13.82 22.73
C VAL A 66 8.05 -14.81 21.74
N VAL A 67 9.23 -15.34 22.08
CA VAL A 67 9.92 -16.36 21.25
C VAL A 67 9.11 -17.66 21.16
N ALA A 68 8.44 -18.08 22.23
CA ALA A 68 7.62 -19.29 22.26
C ALA A 68 6.37 -19.22 21.33
N ARG A 69 6.00 -18.03 20.84
CA ARG A 69 4.92 -17.86 19.86
C ARG A 69 5.38 -17.99 18.41
N LEU A 70 6.70 -18.04 18.18
CA LEU A 70 7.23 -18.21 16.84
C LEU A 70 6.93 -19.64 16.36
N ASN A 71 6.26 -19.75 15.23
CA ASN A 71 5.91 -21.01 14.58
C ASN A 71 6.29 -20.94 13.10
N HIS A 72 7.42 -21.53 12.76
CA HIS A 72 7.96 -21.51 11.40
C HIS A 72 8.75 -22.81 11.14
N PRO A 73 8.73 -23.42 9.94
CA PRO A 73 9.39 -24.68 9.64
C PRO A 73 10.90 -24.67 9.90
N HIS A 74 11.54 -23.52 9.80
CA HIS A 74 12.99 -23.36 10.03
C HIS A 74 13.31 -22.65 11.36
N ILE A 75 12.40 -22.65 12.34
CA ILE A 75 12.63 -22.21 13.72
C ILE A 75 12.39 -23.39 14.66
N LEU A 76 13.35 -23.68 15.52
CA LEU A 76 13.17 -24.69 16.55
C LEU A 76 12.19 -24.17 17.62
N PRO A 77 11.00 -24.80 17.81
CA PRO A 77 9.98 -24.29 18.74
C PRO A 77 10.41 -24.47 20.20
N LEU A 78 9.85 -23.68 21.10
CA LEU A 78 9.98 -23.87 22.53
C LEU A 78 8.78 -24.63 23.09
N PHE A 79 9.03 -25.64 23.91
CA PHE A 79 7.99 -26.44 24.53
C PHE A 79 7.58 -25.94 25.92
N ASP A 80 8.55 -25.48 26.69
CA ASP A 80 8.34 -25.02 28.06
C ASP A 80 9.46 -24.07 28.52
N SER A 81 9.22 -23.32 29.59
CA SER A 81 10.22 -22.46 30.20
C SER A 81 9.84 -22.18 31.66
N GLY A 82 10.83 -22.00 32.51
CA GLY A 82 10.56 -21.75 33.93
C GLY A 82 11.75 -21.23 34.71
N GLU A 83 11.46 -21.03 35.98
CA GLU A 83 12.44 -20.73 37.03
C GLU A 83 12.33 -21.74 38.15
N ILE A 84 13.44 -22.21 38.62
CA ILE A 84 13.52 -23.11 39.78
C ILE A 84 14.72 -22.76 40.65
N GLU A 85 14.49 -22.41 41.90
CA GLU A 85 15.51 -21.98 42.88
C GLU A 85 16.46 -20.88 42.32
N GLY A 86 15.92 -19.91 41.56
CA GLY A 86 16.69 -18.83 40.95
C GLY A 86 17.41 -19.20 39.63
N PHE A 87 17.27 -20.43 39.14
CA PHE A 87 17.80 -20.86 37.85
C PHE A 87 16.75 -20.80 36.77
N LEU A 88 17.09 -20.16 35.68
CA LEU A 88 16.21 -20.00 34.51
C LEU A 88 16.48 -21.12 33.51
N TYR A 89 15.44 -21.74 32.98
CA TYR A 89 15.57 -22.79 31.99
C TYR A 89 14.49 -22.69 30.91
N TYR A 90 14.76 -23.31 29.77
CA TYR A 90 13.76 -23.57 28.73
C TYR A 90 14.00 -24.93 28.08
N VAL A 91 12.92 -25.44 27.47
CA VAL A 91 12.83 -26.78 26.92
C VAL A 91 12.47 -26.70 25.46
N MET A 92 13.17 -27.43 24.63
CA MET A 92 12.99 -27.49 23.17
C MET A 92 13.04 -28.93 22.68
N PRO A 93 12.56 -29.26 21.46
CA PRO A 93 12.77 -30.56 20.87
C PRO A 93 14.23 -30.93 20.88
N TYR A 94 14.51 -32.21 21.18
CA TYR A 94 15.83 -32.77 20.87
C TYR A 94 15.87 -33.11 19.38
N VAL A 95 16.79 -32.52 18.64
CA VAL A 95 16.99 -32.74 17.21
C VAL A 95 18.21 -33.66 17.04
N GLU A 96 18.01 -34.83 16.44
CA GLU A 96 19.10 -35.74 16.06
C GLU A 96 19.77 -35.20 14.79
N GLY A 97 20.89 -34.46 14.97
CA GLY A 97 21.62 -33.81 13.88
C GLY A 97 22.90 -33.17 14.38
N GLU A 98 23.58 -32.47 13.51
CA GLU A 98 24.77 -31.68 13.83
C GLU A 98 24.46 -30.17 13.71
N SER A 99 25.18 -29.35 14.46
CA SER A 99 25.14 -27.90 14.21
C SER A 99 25.84 -27.53 12.89
N LEU A 100 25.48 -26.39 12.28
CA LEU A 100 26.22 -25.89 11.13
C LEU A 100 27.70 -25.65 11.45
N ARG A 101 28.04 -25.37 12.70
CA ARG A 101 29.42 -25.26 13.17
C ARG A 101 30.17 -26.60 13.02
N GLU A 102 29.61 -27.68 13.58
CA GLU A 102 30.21 -29.02 13.48
C GLU A 102 30.35 -29.47 12.04
N ARG A 103 29.38 -29.14 11.20
CA ARG A 103 29.43 -29.41 9.77
C ARG A 103 30.58 -28.66 9.07
N LEU A 104 30.74 -27.36 9.36
CA LEU A 104 31.80 -26.52 8.78
C LEU A 104 33.20 -26.99 9.29
N GLU A 105 33.31 -27.44 10.51
CA GLU A 105 34.55 -28.03 11.04
C GLU A 105 34.92 -29.34 10.32
N ARG A 106 33.93 -30.12 9.89
CA ARG A 106 34.11 -31.37 9.13
C ARG A 106 34.37 -31.18 7.64
N GLU A 107 33.64 -30.28 7.00
CA GLU A 107 33.64 -30.11 5.53
C GLU A 107 34.45 -28.91 5.06
N ASN A 108 34.77 -27.98 5.94
CA ASN A 108 35.44 -26.71 5.70
C ASN A 108 34.62 -25.76 4.81
N GLN A 109 34.20 -26.18 3.62
CA GLN A 109 33.37 -25.42 2.66
C GLN A 109 32.16 -26.25 2.24
N LEU A 110 31.01 -25.62 2.12
CA LEU A 110 29.82 -26.26 1.54
C LEU A 110 29.71 -26.03 0.03
N PRO A 111 29.05 -26.94 -0.72
CA PRO A 111 28.66 -26.66 -2.11
C PRO A 111 27.91 -25.34 -2.23
N ILE A 112 28.17 -24.55 -3.29
CA ILE A 112 27.62 -23.20 -3.47
C ILE A 112 26.09 -23.22 -3.39
N ASP A 113 25.44 -24.12 -4.12
CA ASP A 113 23.98 -24.23 -4.14
C ASP A 113 23.40 -24.61 -2.77
N GLU A 114 24.14 -25.42 -2.01
CA GLU A 114 23.75 -25.83 -0.68
C GLU A 114 23.89 -24.68 0.32
N ALA A 115 24.99 -23.95 0.29
CA ALA A 115 25.20 -22.76 1.12
C ALA A 115 24.12 -21.70 0.86
N ILE A 116 23.75 -21.47 -0.40
CA ILE A 116 22.66 -20.58 -0.77
C ILE A 116 21.33 -21.10 -0.22
N ARG A 117 21.00 -22.37 -0.43
CA ARG A 117 19.74 -22.97 0.06
C ARG A 117 19.59 -22.82 1.56
N HIS A 118 20.61 -23.17 2.35
CA HIS A 118 20.57 -23.01 3.81
C HIS A 118 20.45 -21.56 4.24
N THR A 119 21.15 -20.64 3.56
CA THR A 119 21.01 -19.21 3.81
C THR A 119 19.58 -18.72 3.55
N LEU A 120 18.92 -19.21 2.50
CA LEU A 120 17.53 -18.86 2.19
C LEU A 120 16.56 -19.39 3.27
N SER A 121 16.76 -20.62 3.77
CA SER A 121 15.97 -21.21 4.86
C SER A 121 16.13 -20.40 6.17
N ILE A 122 17.37 -20.05 6.54
CA ILE A 122 17.67 -19.21 7.71
C ILE A 122 17.08 -17.79 7.51
N ALA A 123 17.23 -17.20 6.34
CA ALA A 123 16.68 -15.88 6.04
C ALA A 123 15.15 -15.85 6.16
N SER A 124 14.46 -16.92 5.71
CA SER A 124 13.02 -17.07 5.86
C SER A 124 12.58 -17.11 7.33
N ALA A 125 13.33 -17.87 8.18
CA ALA A 125 13.10 -17.94 9.61
C ALA A 125 13.28 -16.59 10.30
N LEU A 126 14.37 -15.88 9.99
CA LEU A 126 14.69 -14.58 10.58
C LEU A 126 13.72 -13.50 10.09
N ASP A 127 13.34 -13.50 8.82
CA ASP A 127 12.34 -12.58 8.29
C ASP A 127 10.99 -12.75 8.97
N TYR A 128 10.56 -14.00 9.19
CA TYR A 128 9.37 -14.30 9.97
C TYR A 128 9.47 -13.74 11.40
N ALA A 129 10.59 -13.93 12.10
CA ALA A 129 10.80 -13.42 13.46
C ALA A 129 10.82 -11.88 13.49
N HIS A 130 11.49 -11.23 12.53
CA HIS A 130 11.54 -9.76 12.42
C HIS A 130 10.14 -9.15 12.24
N ARG A 131 9.27 -9.80 11.48
CA ARG A 131 7.86 -9.39 11.32
C ARG A 131 7.05 -9.50 12.62
N GLN A 132 7.47 -10.35 13.54
CA GLN A 132 6.93 -10.45 14.90
C GLN A 132 7.65 -9.52 15.89
N ASN A 133 8.45 -8.57 15.39
CA ASN A 133 9.30 -7.66 16.17
C ASN A 133 10.33 -8.41 17.06
N VAL A 134 10.76 -9.60 16.66
CA VAL A 134 11.80 -10.38 17.33
C VAL A 134 13.06 -10.35 16.49
N VAL A 135 14.13 -9.74 17.01
CA VAL A 135 15.47 -9.76 16.42
C VAL A 135 16.29 -10.83 17.12
N HIS A 136 16.97 -11.69 16.37
CA HIS A 136 17.71 -12.82 16.91
C HIS A 136 18.97 -12.40 17.69
N ARG A 137 19.73 -11.43 17.16
CA ARG A 137 20.92 -10.79 17.77
C ARG A 137 22.13 -11.71 18.05
N ASP A 138 22.04 -12.99 17.73
CA ASP A 138 23.13 -13.98 17.90
C ASP A 138 23.14 -15.02 16.76
N VAL A 139 22.95 -14.59 15.51
CA VAL A 139 23.02 -15.49 14.34
C VAL A 139 24.45 -15.92 14.12
N LYS A 140 24.70 -17.24 14.19
CA LYS A 140 26.00 -17.87 13.99
C LYS A 140 25.84 -19.37 13.74
N PRO A 141 26.85 -20.08 13.19
CA PRO A 141 26.72 -21.49 12.86
C PRO A 141 26.36 -22.39 14.05
N GLU A 142 26.78 -22.05 15.29
CA GLU A 142 26.44 -22.79 16.51
C GLU A 142 24.94 -22.74 16.85
N ASN A 143 24.21 -21.71 16.35
CA ASN A 143 22.77 -21.50 16.58
C ASN A 143 21.91 -21.93 15.37
N VAL A 144 22.49 -22.73 14.47
CA VAL A 144 21.80 -23.34 13.33
C VAL A 144 21.97 -24.84 13.39
N MET A 145 20.90 -25.60 13.55
CA MET A 145 20.88 -27.08 13.49
C MET A 145 20.57 -27.53 12.06
N MET A 146 21.30 -28.57 11.65
CA MET A 146 21.05 -29.28 10.40
C MET A 146 20.22 -30.52 10.68
N TYR A 147 18.99 -30.55 10.20
CA TYR A 147 18.06 -31.64 10.41
C TYR A 147 17.40 -32.04 9.07
N GLU A 148 17.51 -33.32 8.70
CA GLU A 148 16.97 -33.86 7.43
C GLU A 148 17.39 -33.06 6.19
N GLY A 149 18.58 -32.47 6.20
CA GLY A 149 19.09 -31.66 5.09
C GLY A 149 18.62 -30.21 5.08
N GLU A 150 17.82 -29.78 6.06
CA GLU A 150 17.33 -28.42 6.22
C GLU A 150 17.98 -27.69 7.39
N ALA A 151 18.14 -26.36 7.27
CA ALA A 151 18.69 -25.53 8.33
C ALA A 151 17.55 -25.02 9.24
N MET A 152 17.70 -25.17 10.55
CA MET A 152 16.79 -24.70 11.58
C MET A 152 17.48 -23.73 12.52
N VAL A 153 16.92 -22.54 12.70
CA VAL A 153 17.42 -21.51 13.62
C VAL A 153 16.95 -21.83 15.04
N MET A 154 17.88 -21.78 15.98
CA MET A 154 17.60 -21.96 17.41
C MET A 154 18.23 -20.84 18.23
N ASP A 155 17.86 -20.76 19.51
CA ASP A 155 18.49 -19.88 20.49
C ASP A 155 18.39 -18.39 20.16
N PHE A 156 17.21 -17.93 19.83
CA PHE A 156 16.93 -16.48 19.73
C PHE A 156 17.47 -15.78 20.99
N GLY A 157 18.26 -14.71 20.80
CA GLY A 157 19.12 -14.07 21.80
C GLY A 157 18.44 -13.54 23.07
N ILE A 158 17.58 -14.36 23.71
CA ILE A 158 16.76 -14.04 24.89
C ILE A 158 17.61 -13.42 26.01
N ALA A 159 18.80 -13.96 26.22
CA ALA A 159 19.73 -13.46 27.26
C ALA A 159 20.35 -12.09 26.87
N LYS A 160 20.60 -11.83 25.59
CA LYS A 160 21.20 -10.57 25.11
C LYS A 160 20.20 -9.42 25.13
N THR A 161 18.96 -9.66 24.72
CA THR A 161 17.88 -8.67 24.76
C THR A 161 17.62 -8.18 26.19
N ALA A 162 17.82 -9.05 27.17
CA ALA A 162 17.62 -8.74 28.57
C ALA A 162 18.76 -7.88 29.20
N ILE A 163 19.93 -7.86 28.63
CA ILE A 163 21.11 -7.10 29.11
C ILE A 163 21.16 -5.70 28.53
N ASP A 164 20.74 -5.48 27.27
CA ASP A 164 20.93 -4.24 26.49
C ASP A 164 20.16 -3.01 27.00
N THR A 165 19.29 -3.11 28.00
CA THR A 165 18.53 -1.95 28.54
C THR A 165 19.01 -1.44 29.89
N GLY A 166 20.11 -1.98 30.43
CA GLY A 166 20.77 -1.52 31.66
C GLY A 166 22.03 -0.71 31.36
N GLU A 167 22.41 0.23 32.25
CA GLU A 167 23.57 1.15 32.13
C GLU A 167 24.94 0.49 32.02
N HIS A 168 25.06 -0.82 31.73
CA HIS A 168 26.32 -1.59 31.71
C HIS A 168 26.41 -2.52 30.49
N SER A 169 26.58 -1.94 29.28
CA SER A 169 26.95 -2.73 28.08
C SER A 169 28.42 -3.14 27.99
N ILE A 170 29.25 -2.68 28.91
CA ILE A 170 30.65 -3.11 29.07
C ILE A 170 30.82 -3.56 30.50
N THR A 171 31.01 -4.86 30.70
CA THR A 171 31.38 -5.37 32.04
C THR A 171 32.69 -4.73 32.48
N LYS A 172 32.86 -4.46 33.80
CA LYS A 172 34.09 -3.90 34.40
C LYS A 172 35.36 -4.73 34.07
N SER A 173 35.25 -5.86 33.37
CA SER A 173 36.33 -6.74 32.94
C SER A 173 36.67 -6.68 31.45
N GLY A 174 36.02 -5.82 30.62
CA GLY A 174 36.38 -5.67 29.21
C GLY A 174 36.10 -6.88 28.31
N ALA A 175 35.34 -7.89 28.76
CA ALA A 175 35.01 -9.07 27.98
C ALA A 175 33.74 -8.84 27.16
N LEU A 176 33.82 -8.86 25.84
CA LEU A 176 32.67 -8.93 24.95
C LEU A 176 31.95 -10.27 25.17
N PHE A 177 30.66 -10.23 25.51
CA PHE A 177 29.83 -11.44 25.59
C PHE A 177 29.52 -11.98 24.20
N GLY A 178 30.00 -13.19 23.85
CA GLY A 178 29.73 -13.91 22.60
C GLY A 178 30.96 -14.06 21.70
N THR A 179 30.79 -14.79 20.58
CA THR A 179 31.82 -14.91 19.55
C THR A 179 31.83 -13.62 18.72
N PRO A 180 32.85 -12.75 18.87
CA PRO A 180 32.81 -11.41 18.26
C PRO A 180 32.72 -11.44 16.73
N ALA A 181 33.02 -12.58 16.13
CA ALA A 181 33.17 -12.75 14.68
C ALA A 181 31.92 -12.51 13.84
N TYR A 182 30.72 -12.69 14.36
CA TYR A 182 29.45 -12.55 13.64
C TYR A 182 28.66 -11.31 14.04
N VAL A 183 29.07 -10.64 15.12
CA VAL A 183 28.34 -9.50 15.69
C VAL A 183 28.39 -8.30 14.74
N ALA A 184 27.24 -7.71 14.45
CA ALA A 184 27.16 -6.52 13.61
C ALA A 184 27.85 -5.30 14.25
N PRO A 185 28.46 -4.38 13.47
CA PRO A 185 29.17 -3.21 13.98
C PRO A 185 28.35 -2.37 14.98
N GLU A 186 27.09 -2.10 14.68
CA GLU A 186 26.18 -1.34 15.54
C GLU A 186 25.87 -2.04 16.87
N GLN A 187 25.78 -3.35 16.88
CA GLN A 187 25.64 -4.15 18.12
C GLN A 187 26.92 -4.05 18.96
N ALA A 188 28.05 -4.18 18.31
CA ALA A 188 29.36 -4.10 18.97
C ALA A 188 29.63 -2.70 19.53
N ALA A 189 29.10 -1.66 18.87
CA ALA A 189 29.18 -0.27 19.34
C ALA A 189 28.16 0.05 20.47
N GLY A 190 27.32 -0.90 20.88
CA GLY A 190 26.32 -0.68 21.93
C GLY A 190 25.19 0.27 21.51
N ALA A 191 24.77 0.24 20.25
CA ALA A 191 23.66 1.05 19.76
C ALA A 191 22.36 0.75 20.54
N ARG A 192 21.63 1.79 20.95
CA ARG A 192 20.38 1.65 21.74
C ARG A 192 19.27 0.91 20.99
N GLU A 193 19.25 1.02 19.67
CA GLU A 193 18.26 0.37 18.80
C GLU A 193 18.99 -0.50 17.77
N VAL A 194 18.84 -1.81 17.92
CA VAL A 194 19.36 -2.81 16.98
C VAL A 194 18.17 -3.48 16.31
N ASP A 195 18.04 -3.30 14.98
CA ASP A 195 16.98 -3.90 14.17
C ASP A 195 17.42 -5.18 13.43
N GLY A 196 16.55 -5.76 12.62
CA GLY A 196 16.82 -7.00 11.87
C GLY A 196 17.97 -6.93 10.87
N ARG A 197 18.54 -5.76 10.59
CA ARG A 197 19.73 -5.59 9.75
C ARG A 197 21.01 -6.09 10.45
N ALA A 198 20.99 -6.20 11.77
CA ALA A 198 22.07 -6.83 12.49
C ALA A 198 22.11 -8.35 12.23
N ASP A 199 20.94 -9.02 12.21
CA ASP A 199 20.85 -10.43 11.85
C ASP A 199 21.21 -10.67 10.38
N GLN A 200 20.87 -9.72 9.49
CA GLN A 200 21.28 -9.75 8.08
C GLN A 200 22.81 -9.74 7.94
N TYR A 201 23.49 -8.83 8.66
CA TYR A 201 24.95 -8.80 8.69
C TYR A 201 25.54 -10.14 9.16
N SER A 202 25.04 -10.65 10.28
CA SER A 202 25.49 -11.92 10.87
C SER A 202 25.26 -13.10 9.92
N LEU A 203 24.09 -13.16 9.25
CA LEU A 203 23.78 -14.19 8.25
C LEU A 203 24.68 -14.08 7.01
N ALA A 204 25.02 -12.87 6.57
CA ALA A 204 25.97 -12.67 5.46
C ALA A 204 27.37 -13.16 5.83
N VAL A 205 27.82 -12.98 7.07
CA VAL A 205 29.08 -13.55 7.58
C VAL A 205 29.02 -15.09 7.59
N VAL A 206 27.89 -15.69 7.98
CA VAL A 206 27.69 -17.15 7.94
C VAL A 206 27.73 -17.67 6.50
N LEU A 207 27.08 -17.01 5.54
CA LEU A 207 27.15 -17.39 4.13
C LEU A 207 28.59 -17.28 3.58
N TYR A 208 29.30 -16.21 3.93
CA TYR A 208 30.68 -16.03 3.53
C TYR A 208 31.54 -17.21 4.04
N GLU A 209 31.40 -17.58 5.31
CA GLU A 209 32.14 -18.71 5.91
C GLU A 209 31.76 -20.05 5.26
N MET A 210 30.47 -20.31 4.99
CA MET A 210 30.06 -21.53 4.26
C MET A 210 30.69 -21.62 2.88
N LEU A 211 30.89 -20.50 2.21
CA LEU A 211 31.48 -20.45 0.88
C LEU A 211 33.01 -20.45 0.91
N ALA A 212 33.64 -19.66 1.75
CA ALA A 212 35.09 -19.48 1.80
C ALA A 212 35.81 -20.57 2.64
N GLY A 213 35.10 -21.19 3.59
CA GLY A 213 35.70 -22.07 4.62
C GLY A 213 36.36 -21.31 5.76
N GLU A 214 36.35 -19.98 5.67
CA GLU A 214 36.90 -19.12 6.71
C GLU A 214 36.04 -17.82 6.82
N ARG A 215 36.10 -17.21 7.99
CA ARG A 215 35.37 -15.97 8.25
C ARG A 215 36.02 -14.77 7.54
N PRO A 216 35.26 -13.73 7.21
CA PRO A 216 35.85 -12.46 6.77
C PRO A 216 36.86 -11.95 7.78
N PHE A 217 37.99 -11.45 7.28
CA PHE A 217 39.11 -10.95 8.12
C PHE A 217 39.79 -12.04 8.99
N SER A 218 39.75 -13.31 8.57
CA SER A 218 40.53 -14.38 9.18
C SER A 218 42.05 -14.11 9.05
N GLY A 219 42.84 -14.58 10.03
CA GLY A 219 44.29 -14.32 10.08
C GLY A 219 44.71 -13.04 10.80
N MET A 220 43.77 -12.20 11.23
CA MET A 220 43.98 -11.07 12.13
C MET A 220 43.67 -11.46 13.58
N SER A 221 44.24 -10.74 14.55
CA SER A 221 43.77 -10.87 15.93
C SER A 221 42.29 -10.45 16.05
N ASP A 222 41.57 -10.97 17.05
CA ASP A 222 40.13 -10.62 17.25
C ASP A 222 39.92 -9.11 17.41
N VAL A 223 40.88 -8.36 17.95
CA VAL A 223 40.82 -6.91 18.12
C VAL A 223 41.02 -6.20 16.79
N GLU A 224 41.97 -6.66 15.96
CA GLU A 224 42.21 -6.08 14.61
C GLU A 224 41.02 -6.38 13.67
N ALA A 225 40.57 -7.63 13.60
CA ALA A 225 39.41 -8.06 12.83
C ALA A 225 38.15 -7.29 13.25
N PHE A 226 37.98 -6.97 14.52
CA PHE A 226 36.92 -6.12 15.05
C PHE A 226 37.04 -4.70 14.53
N GLY A 227 38.27 -4.11 14.54
CA GLY A 227 38.52 -2.78 14.07
C GLY A 227 38.29 -2.60 12.56
N GLU A 228 38.67 -3.61 11.75
CA GLU A 228 38.52 -3.55 10.29
C GLU A 228 37.05 -3.58 9.82
N ARG A 229 36.16 -4.29 10.56
CA ARG A 229 34.72 -4.33 10.27
C ARG A 229 34.03 -2.96 10.28
N PHE A 230 34.60 -1.99 10.99
CA PHE A 230 34.08 -0.61 11.02
C PHE A 230 34.59 0.25 9.87
N LYS A 231 35.63 -0.20 9.16
CA LYS A 231 36.35 0.63 8.18
C LYS A 231 36.13 0.17 6.75
N ASP A 232 36.22 -1.13 6.48
CA ASP A 232 36.34 -1.68 5.13
C ASP A 232 35.28 -2.73 4.82
N ALA A 233 35.04 -2.90 3.50
CA ALA A 233 34.26 -4.02 2.97
C ALA A 233 35.02 -5.35 3.21
N PRO A 234 34.30 -6.49 3.35
CA PRO A 234 34.95 -7.80 3.49
C PRO A 234 35.79 -8.13 2.24
N PRO A 235 36.83 -8.96 2.39
CA PRO A 235 37.58 -9.47 1.24
C PRO A 235 36.63 -10.10 0.18
N ARG A 236 36.94 -9.89 -1.09
CA ARG A 236 36.12 -10.42 -2.20
C ARG A 236 36.13 -11.94 -2.19
N ILE A 237 34.94 -12.55 -2.09
CA ILE A 237 34.80 -14.01 -2.00
C ILE A 237 35.29 -14.73 -3.26
N GLY A 238 35.16 -14.11 -4.43
CA GLY A 238 35.66 -14.63 -5.69
C GLY A 238 37.19 -14.81 -5.76
N LEU A 239 37.95 -14.19 -4.82
CA LEU A 239 39.40 -14.41 -4.69
C LEU A 239 39.71 -15.67 -3.88
N LEU A 240 38.80 -16.14 -3.05
CA LEU A 240 38.98 -17.30 -2.16
C LEU A 240 38.32 -18.56 -2.73
N ARG A 241 37.30 -18.42 -3.56
CA ARG A 241 36.59 -19.54 -4.16
C ARG A 241 36.13 -19.25 -5.57
N GLU A 242 36.65 -20.01 -6.54
CA GLU A 242 36.20 -19.98 -7.94
C GLU A 242 34.75 -20.49 -8.05
N GLY A 243 34.02 -19.93 -9.02
CA GLY A 243 32.64 -20.37 -9.34
C GLY A 243 31.54 -19.72 -8.50
N VAL A 244 31.86 -18.87 -7.52
CA VAL A 244 30.85 -18.07 -6.84
C VAL A 244 30.34 -17.00 -7.81
N PRO A 245 29.01 -16.92 -8.07
CA PRO A 245 28.42 -15.91 -8.93
C PRO A 245 28.73 -14.48 -8.45
N GLU A 246 29.00 -13.56 -9.36
CA GLU A 246 29.26 -12.15 -9.06
C GLU A 246 28.10 -11.49 -8.26
N SER A 247 26.86 -11.92 -8.53
CA SER A 247 25.68 -11.47 -7.75
C SER A 247 25.76 -11.79 -6.27
N ILE A 248 26.30 -12.95 -5.91
CA ILE A 248 26.51 -13.37 -4.52
C ILE A 248 27.57 -12.48 -3.86
N GLU A 249 28.67 -12.20 -4.58
CA GLU A 249 29.72 -11.31 -4.08
C GLU A 249 29.20 -9.90 -3.81
N VAL A 250 28.42 -9.34 -4.75
CA VAL A 250 27.77 -8.03 -4.59
C VAL A 250 26.81 -8.05 -3.40
N ALA A 251 25.99 -9.10 -3.27
CA ALA A 251 25.03 -9.23 -2.19
C ALA A 251 25.72 -9.32 -0.81
N LEU A 252 26.78 -10.10 -0.70
CA LEU A 252 27.59 -10.21 0.52
C LEU A 252 28.23 -8.87 0.90
N THR A 253 28.84 -8.17 -0.06
CA THR A 253 29.47 -6.87 0.17
C THR A 253 28.46 -5.85 0.69
N GLN A 254 27.26 -5.82 0.13
CA GLN A 254 26.20 -4.92 0.59
C GLN A 254 25.64 -5.31 1.96
N ALA A 255 25.36 -6.59 2.19
CA ALA A 255 24.79 -7.07 3.46
C ALA A 255 25.78 -6.91 4.64
N MET A 256 27.10 -6.98 4.38
CA MET A 256 28.15 -6.76 5.37
C MET A 256 28.64 -5.29 5.44
N SER A 257 27.93 -4.32 4.87
CA SER A 257 28.27 -2.91 5.03
C SER A 257 28.35 -2.52 6.52
N PRO A 258 29.40 -1.77 6.94
CA PRO A 258 29.50 -1.25 8.31
C PRO A 258 28.29 -0.37 8.70
N ASP A 259 27.79 0.45 7.77
CA ASP A 259 26.60 1.27 7.94
C ASP A 259 25.32 0.45 7.70
N PRO A 260 24.47 0.23 8.72
CA PRO A 260 23.20 -0.53 8.56
C PRO A 260 22.27 0.06 7.49
N LEU A 261 22.35 1.37 7.22
CA LEU A 261 21.51 2.03 6.22
C LEU A 261 21.90 1.70 4.78
N ARG A 262 23.14 1.23 4.58
CA ARG A 262 23.62 0.77 3.25
C ARG A 262 23.35 -0.69 2.98
N ARG A 263 22.97 -1.48 3.99
CA ARG A 263 22.55 -2.87 3.83
C ARG A 263 21.19 -2.94 3.14
N TYR A 264 20.73 -4.14 2.82
CA TYR A 264 19.35 -4.34 2.34
C TYR A 264 18.36 -3.89 3.42
N ALA A 265 17.24 -3.34 2.99
CA ALA A 265 16.21 -2.82 3.91
C ALA A 265 15.56 -3.93 4.78
N SER A 266 15.59 -5.18 4.31
CA SER A 266 15.17 -6.37 5.05
C SER A 266 16.03 -7.58 4.69
N ILE A 267 15.99 -8.60 5.54
CA ILE A 267 16.69 -9.86 5.28
C ILE A 267 16.06 -10.62 4.09
N ALA A 268 14.76 -10.42 3.81
CA ALA A 268 14.09 -10.97 2.65
C ALA A 268 14.67 -10.41 1.33
N LEU A 269 15.03 -9.13 1.28
CA LEU A 269 15.68 -8.52 0.11
C LEU A 269 17.10 -9.05 -0.09
N PHE A 270 17.84 -9.32 0.98
CA PHE A 270 19.11 -10.02 0.90
C PHE A 270 18.94 -11.43 0.35
N ALA A 271 17.97 -12.19 0.87
CA ALA A 271 17.62 -13.52 0.36
C ALA A 271 17.28 -13.51 -1.14
N GLN A 272 16.52 -12.53 -1.59
CA GLN A 272 16.19 -12.35 -3.01
C GLN A 272 17.45 -12.09 -3.85
N ALA A 273 18.39 -11.29 -3.37
CA ALA A 273 19.62 -10.95 -4.09
C ALA A 273 20.55 -12.15 -4.28
N ILE A 274 20.52 -13.14 -3.37
CA ILE A 274 21.31 -14.36 -3.46
C ILE A 274 20.59 -15.54 -4.14
N SER A 275 19.31 -15.41 -4.49
CA SER A 275 18.50 -16.50 -5.08
C SER A 275 18.97 -16.87 -6.50
N PRO A 276 19.03 -18.17 -6.84
CA PRO A 276 19.32 -18.62 -8.21
C PRO A 276 18.25 -18.10 -9.18
N GLY A 277 18.65 -17.33 -10.20
CA GLY A 277 17.74 -16.75 -11.20
C GLY A 277 17.60 -15.22 -11.14
N ALA A 278 18.24 -14.53 -10.22
CA ALA A 278 18.27 -13.06 -10.18
C ALA A 278 18.99 -12.43 -11.41
N LEU A 279 19.58 -13.21 -12.31
CA LEU A 279 20.43 -12.77 -13.44
C LEU A 279 19.83 -13.11 -14.82
N ALA A 280 18.54 -12.94 -15.07
CA ALA A 280 17.98 -13.09 -16.41
C ALA A 280 17.47 -11.76 -17.00
N ALA A 281 18.21 -10.65 -16.80
CA ALA A 281 18.03 -9.43 -17.61
C ALA A 281 19.42 -8.78 -17.85
N PRO A 282 19.83 -8.55 -19.11
CA PRO A 282 21.13 -7.94 -19.41
C PRO A 282 21.13 -6.48 -18.95
N ILE A 283 22.01 -6.15 -18.02
CA ILE A 283 22.27 -4.77 -17.61
C ILE A 283 23.15 -4.12 -18.70
N THR A 284 22.54 -3.36 -19.58
CA THR A 284 23.27 -2.44 -20.46
C THR A 284 23.67 -1.22 -19.65
N ILE A 285 24.96 -1.13 -19.34
CA ILE A 285 25.53 0.03 -18.63
C ILE A 285 25.56 1.20 -19.61
N HIS A 286 24.63 2.11 -19.49
CA HIS A 286 24.79 3.48 -19.98
C HIS A 286 24.92 4.42 -18.79
N SER A 287 26.13 4.90 -18.61
CA SER A 287 26.56 5.90 -17.65
C SER A 287 25.94 7.26 -17.97
N THR A 288 24.85 7.59 -17.30
CA THR A 288 24.44 8.94 -16.95
C THR A 288 23.77 8.89 -15.57
N PRO A 289 24.11 9.77 -14.64
CA PRO A 289 23.50 9.75 -13.31
C PRO A 289 22.06 10.25 -13.41
N ARG A 290 21.12 9.33 -13.43
CA ARG A 290 19.72 9.63 -13.21
C ARG A 290 19.46 9.54 -11.71
N PRO A 291 18.82 10.52 -11.07
CA PRO A 291 18.51 10.44 -9.65
C PRO A 291 17.67 9.20 -9.40
N THR A 292 18.11 8.36 -8.49
CA THR A 292 17.34 7.20 -7.98
C THR A 292 16.02 7.74 -7.41
N VAL A 293 14.95 7.52 -8.15
CA VAL A 293 13.60 7.70 -7.61
C VAL A 293 13.46 6.65 -6.53
N SER A 294 13.55 7.05 -5.27
CA SER A 294 13.06 6.29 -4.12
C SER A 294 11.71 5.70 -4.54
N ALA A 295 11.51 4.39 -4.35
CA ALA A 295 10.21 3.78 -4.62
C ALA A 295 9.16 4.62 -3.89
N ALA A 296 8.35 5.34 -4.66
CA ALA A 296 7.44 6.33 -4.10
C ALA A 296 6.51 5.60 -3.14
N LYS A 297 6.54 6.01 -1.86
CA LYS A 297 5.65 5.48 -0.83
C LYS A 297 4.22 5.61 -1.33
N SER A 298 3.45 4.53 -1.25
CA SER A 298 2.13 4.48 -1.84
C SER A 298 1.17 3.70 -0.95
N VAL A 299 -0.07 4.17 -0.86
CA VAL A 299 -1.10 3.58 -0.01
C VAL A 299 -2.44 3.55 -0.75
N ALA A 300 -3.19 2.48 -0.54
CA ALA A 300 -4.62 2.41 -0.84
C ALA A 300 -5.40 2.39 0.47
N VAL A 301 -6.49 3.13 0.54
CA VAL A 301 -7.43 3.10 1.65
C VAL A 301 -8.69 2.40 1.16
N LEU A 302 -8.95 1.20 1.66
CA LEU A 302 -10.15 0.45 1.32
C LEU A 302 -11.38 1.03 2.03
N PRO A 303 -12.59 0.85 1.49
CA PRO A 303 -13.81 1.19 2.20
C PRO A 303 -13.88 0.41 3.51
N PHE A 304 -14.20 1.11 4.60
CA PHE A 304 -14.27 0.49 5.92
C PHE A 304 -15.54 -0.36 6.03
N ALA A 305 -15.43 -1.53 6.66
CA ALA A 305 -16.57 -2.41 6.88
C ALA A 305 -17.54 -1.81 7.91
N ASN A 306 -18.84 -1.75 7.57
CA ASN A 306 -19.87 -1.37 8.53
C ASN A 306 -20.20 -2.55 9.46
N MET A 307 -19.82 -2.45 10.73
CA MET A 307 -20.13 -3.42 11.79
C MET A 307 -21.27 -2.95 12.71
N SER A 308 -21.99 -1.90 12.30
CA SER A 308 -23.18 -1.42 13.01
C SER A 308 -24.37 -2.32 12.72
N ALA A 309 -25.35 -2.38 13.63
CA ALA A 309 -26.61 -3.11 13.43
C ALA A 309 -27.48 -2.50 12.30
N ASP A 310 -27.30 -1.21 12.03
CA ASP A 310 -28.04 -0.46 11.02
C ASP A 310 -27.24 -0.42 9.70
N PRO A 311 -27.73 -1.02 8.61
CA PRO A 311 -27.10 -0.98 7.29
C PRO A 311 -26.95 0.44 6.74
N ASP A 312 -27.83 1.37 7.14
CA ASP A 312 -27.77 2.76 6.70
C ASP A 312 -26.50 3.49 7.17
N ASN A 313 -25.75 2.96 8.12
CA ASN A 313 -24.44 3.51 8.52
C ASN A 313 -23.30 3.18 7.57
N GLU A 314 -23.55 2.48 6.47
CA GLU A 314 -22.53 2.13 5.47
C GLU A 314 -21.90 3.37 4.82
N TYR A 315 -22.73 4.41 4.51
CA TYR A 315 -22.21 5.66 3.96
C TYR A 315 -21.21 6.36 4.89
N PHE A 316 -21.37 6.16 6.19
CA PHE A 316 -20.50 6.76 7.19
C PHE A 316 -19.12 6.07 7.20
N ALA A 317 -19.09 4.74 7.12
CA ALA A 317 -17.85 3.98 7.00
C ALA A 317 -17.09 4.32 5.70
N ASP A 318 -17.81 4.44 4.59
CA ASP A 318 -17.28 4.89 3.31
C ASP A 318 -16.70 6.31 3.39
N GLY A 319 -17.44 7.21 4.04
CA GLY A 319 -17.03 8.61 4.19
C GLY A 319 -15.75 8.77 4.99
N ILE A 320 -15.56 8.00 6.07
CA ILE A 320 -14.31 8.00 6.84
C ILE A 320 -13.12 7.59 5.97
N ALA A 321 -13.25 6.52 5.19
CA ALA A 321 -12.19 6.07 4.29
C ALA A 321 -11.88 7.14 3.24
N GLU A 322 -12.90 7.78 2.68
CA GLU A 322 -12.75 8.86 1.69
C GLU A 322 -12.05 10.09 2.27
N GLU A 323 -12.41 10.53 3.48
CA GLU A 323 -11.73 11.67 4.14
C GLU A 323 -10.26 11.36 4.45
N ILE A 324 -9.93 10.12 4.81
CA ILE A 324 -8.54 9.70 4.96
C ILE A 324 -7.81 9.76 3.62
N ILE A 325 -8.42 9.30 2.51
CA ILE A 325 -7.86 9.45 1.16
C ILE A 325 -7.58 10.93 0.87
N ASN A 326 -8.56 11.80 1.08
CA ASN A 326 -8.45 13.23 0.84
C ASN A 326 -7.32 13.89 1.66
N ALA A 327 -7.18 13.50 2.94
CA ALA A 327 -6.11 13.99 3.80
C ALA A 327 -4.73 13.53 3.29
N LEU A 328 -4.59 12.27 2.92
CA LEU A 328 -3.33 11.69 2.47
C LEU A 328 -2.91 12.17 1.07
N THR A 329 -3.85 12.49 0.19
CA THR A 329 -3.54 13.02 -1.16
C THR A 329 -2.86 14.39 -1.11
N LYS A 330 -3.07 15.17 -0.06
CA LYS A 330 -2.39 16.47 0.13
C LYS A 330 -0.88 16.34 0.37
N ILE A 331 -0.37 15.14 0.67
CA ILE A 331 1.04 14.87 0.97
C ILE A 331 1.81 14.63 -0.34
N GLN A 332 2.74 15.51 -0.71
CA GLN A 332 3.43 15.45 -2.01
C GLN A 332 4.27 14.19 -2.22
N SER A 333 4.91 13.71 -1.17
CA SER A 333 5.80 12.54 -1.20
C SER A 333 5.07 11.19 -1.10
N LEU A 334 3.74 11.18 -0.94
CA LEU A 334 2.91 9.99 -0.84
C LEU A 334 2.01 9.84 -2.08
N ARG A 335 2.04 8.67 -2.71
CA ARG A 335 1.08 8.28 -3.73
C ARG A 335 -0.10 7.59 -3.07
N VAL A 336 -1.30 8.08 -3.32
CA VAL A 336 -2.54 7.49 -2.80
C VAL A 336 -3.33 6.92 -3.96
N ALA A 337 -3.80 5.67 -3.85
CA ALA A 337 -4.70 5.09 -4.83
C ALA A 337 -6.01 5.89 -4.88
N SER A 338 -6.57 6.05 -6.08
CA SER A 338 -7.82 6.80 -6.23
C SER A 338 -8.95 6.13 -5.42
N ARG A 339 -9.89 6.97 -4.96
CA ARG A 339 -11.11 6.46 -4.30
C ARG A 339 -11.80 5.42 -5.18
N THR A 340 -11.98 5.72 -6.46
CA THR A 340 -12.66 4.85 -7.42
C THR A 340 -12.01 3.47 -7.48
N SER A 341 -10.68 3.40 -7.50
CA SER A 341 -9.95 2.14 -7.56
C SER A 341 -9.98 1.38 -6.23
N SER A 342 -9.82 2.09 -5.10
CA SER A 342 -9.88 1.49 -3.77
C SER A 342 -11.27 0.92 -3.45
N PHE A 343 -12.33 1.66 -3.79
CA PHE A 343 -13.72 1.28 -3.50
C PHE A 343 -14.26 0.17 -4.42
N SER A 344 -13.57 -0.16 -5.49
CA SER A 344 -13.94 -1.32 -6.32
C SER A 344 -13.75 -2.66 -5.63
N PHE A 345 -13.03 -2.68 -4.51
CA PHE A 345 -12.85 -3.88 -3.67
C PHE A 345 -13.89 -3.99 -2.55
N LYS A 346 -14.86 -3.09 -2.49
CA LYS A 346 -15.91 -3.12 -1.48
C LYS A 346 -16.71 -4.44 -1.53
N GLY A 347 -16.80 -5.10 -0.38
CA GLY A 347 -17.54 -6.37 -0.24
C GLY A 347 -16.87 -7.58 -0.89
N LYS A 348 -15.62 -7.45 -1.36
CA LYS A 348 -14.85 -8.56 -1.92
C LYS A 348 -13.93 -9.15 -0.88
N ASP A 349 -13.96 -10.47 -0.78
CA ASP A 349 -13.01 -11.23 0.05
C ASP A 349 -11.76 -11.54 -0.79
N GLU A 350 -10.88 -10.55 -0.93
CA GLU A 350 -9.68 -10.64 -1.74
C GLU A 350 -8.45 -10.42 -0.87
N ASP A 351 -7.41 -11.23 -1.09
CA ASP A 351 -6.14 -11.10 -0.35
C ASP A 351 -5.51 -9.72 -0.53
N ILE A 352 -5.05 -9.11 0.57
CA ILE A 352 -4.47 -7.77 0.60
C ILE A 352 -3.29 -7.63 -0.35
N SER A 353 -2.45 -8.69 -0.47
CA SER A 353 -1.33 -8.66 -1.41
C SER A 353 -1.80 -8.67 -2.87
N ALA A 354 -2.93 -9.32 -3.17
CA ALA A 354 -3.55 -9.25 -4.49
C ALA A 354 -4.11 -7.86 -4.77
N ILE A 355 -4.80 -7.24 -3.81
CA ILE A 355 -5.29 -5.86 -3.88
C ILE A 355 -4.12 -4.89 -4.10
N GLY A 356 -3.06 -5.01 -3.31
CA GLY A 356 -1.87 -4.16 -3.43
C GLY A 356 -1.20 -4.26 -4.80
N ARG A 357 -1.10 -5.47 -5.37
CA ARG A 357 -0.59 -5.67 -6.74
C ARG A 357 -1.49 -5.02 -7.79
N LYS A 358 -2.82 -5.18 -7.67
CA LYS A 358 -3.80 -4.59 -8.61
C LYS A 358 -3.77 -3.06 -8.55
N LEU A 359 -3.72 -2.49 -7.36
CA LEU A 359 -3.66 -1.04 -7.14
C LEU A 359 -2.24 -0.45 -7.26
N LYS A 360 -1.20 -1.30 -7.37
CA LYS A 360 0.22 -0.92 -7.47
C LYS A 360 0.65 -0.02 -6.31
N VAL A 361 0.25 -0.39 -5.10
CA VAL A 361 0.59 0.32 -3.86
C VAL A 361 1.46 -0.56 -2.96
N SER A 362 2.27 0.10 -2.12
CA SER A 362 3.14 -0.57 -1.16
C SER A 362 2.45 -0.89 0.16
N ALA A 363 1.35 -0.22 0.48
CA ALA A 363 0.57 -0.46 1.67
C ALA A 363 -0.94 -0.32 1.40
N VAL A 364 -1.74 -1.03 2.19
CA VAL A 364 -3.20 -0.99 2.13
C VAL A 364 -3.72 -0.70 3.54
N LEU A 365 -4.58 0.30 3.67
CA LEU A 365 -5.35 0.56 4.87
C LEU A 365 -6.71 -0.12 4.74
N GLU A 366 -7.04 -0.97 5.69
CA GLU A 366 -8.39 -1.49 5.89
C GLU A 366 -8.91 -1.16 7.28
N GLY A 367 -10.20 -1.28 7.47
CA GLY A 367 -10.79 -1.00 8.77
C GLY A 367 -12.26 -1.35 8.87
N SER A 368 -12.80 -1.14 10.06
CA SER A 368 -14.21 -1.30 10.35
C SER A 368 -14.74 -0.19 11.24
N VAL A 369 -16.02 0.10 11.10
CA VAL A 369 -16.74 1.12 11.87
C VAL A 369 -17.96 0.48 12.52
N ARG A 370 -18.12 0.68 13.81
CA ARG A 370 -19.31 0.29 14.57
C ARG A 370 -19.85 1.50 15.31
N LYS A 371 -21.06 1.92 14.94
CA LYS A 371 -21.81 3.01 15.60
C LYS A 371 -22.94 2.45 16.43
N VAL A 372 -23.07 2.89 17.68
CA VAL A 372 -24.18 2.54 18.58
C VAL A 372 -24.58 3.81 19.35
N GLY A 373 -25.68 4.44 18.92
CA GLY A 373 -26.08 5.77 19.43
C GLY A 373 -24.99 6.80 19.13
N ASN A 374 -24.47 7.48 20.16
CA ASN A 374 -23.39 8.47 20.07
C ASN A 374 -21.97 7.84 20.19
N LYS A 375 -21.87 6.53 20.45
CA LYS A 375 -20.58 5.85 20.62
C LYS A 375 -20.09 5.28 19.29
N LEU A 376 -18.81 5.54 19.02
CA LEU A 376 -18.13 5.13 17.81
C LEU A 376 -16.93 4.24 18.17
N ARG A 377 -16.84 3.10 17.48
CA ARG A 377 -15.65 2.26 17.50
C ARG A 377 -15.13 2.11 16.07
N ILE A 378 -13.90 2.56 15.86
CA ILE A 378 -13.21 2.41 14.59
C ILE A 378 -11.97 1.56 14.82
N THR A 379 -11.83 0.51 14.01
CA THR A 379 -10.59 -0.26 13.93
C THR A 379 -9.94 0.07 12.59
N ALA A 380 -8.65 0.40 12.59
CA ALA A 380 -7.90 0.71 11.39
C ALA A 380 -6.57 -0.06 11.41
N GLN A 381 -6.19 -0.63 10.27
CA GLN A 381 -5.01 -1.47 10.12
C GLN A 381 -4.32 -1.12 8.80
N LEU A 382 -3.07 -0.70 8.89
CA LEU A 382 -2.21 -0.48 7.73
C LEU A 382 -1.38 -1.73 7.47
N ILE A 383 -1.52 -2.31 6.30
CA ILE A 383 -0.95 -3.60 5.93
C ILE A 383 0.03 -3.39 4.79
N ASN A 384 1.19 -4.02 4.86
CA ASN A 384 2.15 -4.05 3.76
C ASN A 384 1.59 -4.93 2.63
N ALA A 385 1.46 -4.36 1.44
CA ALA A 385 0.89 -5.05 0.29
C ALA A 385 1.77 -6.17 -0.28
N ALA A 386 3.07 -6.17 0.02
CA ALA A 386 3.99 -7.18 -0.50
C ALA A 386 3.90 -8.51 0.23
N ASP A 387 3.64 -8.47 1.54
CA ASP A 387 3.70 -9.62 2.44
C ASP A 387 2.45 -9.82 3.30
N GLY A 388 1.48 -8.91 3.24
CA GLY A 388 0.22 -8.99 3.98
C GLY A 388 0.33 -8.69 5.49
N TYR A 389 1.47 -8.14 5.97
CA TYR A 389 1.67 -7.88 7.39
C TYR A 389 1.29 -6.47 7.81
N HIS A 390 0.79 -6.38 9.05
CA HIS A 390 0.40 -5.09 9.62
C HIS A 390 1.63 -4.21 9.89
N LEU A 391 1.67 -3.05 9.25
CA LEU A 391 2.60 -1.97 9.56
C LEU A 391 2.16 -1.19 10.80
N TRP A 392 0.85 -1.16 11.02
CA TRP A 392 0.21 -0.48 12.15
C TRP A 392 -1.22 -0.99 12.28
N ALA A 393 -1.71 -1.09 13.52
CA ALA A 393 -3.11 -1.40 13.82
C ALA A 393 -3.51 -0.71 15.11
N GLU A 394 -4.69 -0.08 15.13
CA GLU A 394 -5.22 0.60 16.30
C GLU A 394 -6.75 0.57 16.32
N GLN A 395 -7.30 0.65 17.54
CA GLN A 395 -8.74 0.72 17.80
C GLN A 395 -9.08 1.98 18.56
N TYR A 396 -9.94 2.79 17.99
CA TYR A 396 -10.46 4.02 18.56
C TYR A 396 -11.84 3.77 19.15
N ASN A 397 -12.00 4.06 20.44
CA ASN A 397 -13.31 4.06 21.11
C ASN A 397 -13.55 5.50 21.60
N ARG A 398 -14.42 6.22 20.91
CA ARG A 398 -14.67 7.64 21.10
C ARG A 398 -16.17 7.94 20.99
N GLU A 399 -16.54 9.18 21.28
CA GLU A 399 -17.85 9.70 20.93
C GLU A 399 -17.87 10.22 19.49
N MET A 400 -19.06 10.40 18.93
CA MET A 400 -19.24 10.84 17.55
C MET A 400 -18.64 12.23 17.29
N GLU A 401 -18.60 13.06 18.31
CA GLU A 401 -18.02 14.41 18.30
C GLU A 401 -16.51 14.40 18.02
N ASP A 402 -15.83 13.28 18.34
CA ASP A 402 -14.38 13.11 18.13
C ASP A 402 -14.01 12.60 16.73
N ILE A 403 -14.96 12.44 15.81
CA ILE A 403 -14.71 11.78 14.51
C ILE A 403 -13.58 12.43 13.71
N PHE A 404 -13.50 13.73 13.71
CA PHE A 404 -12.47 14.46 13.00
C PHE A 404 -11.08 14.24 13.63
N ALA A 405 -10.99 14.20 14.96
CA ALA A 405 -9.76 13.88 15.66
C ALA A 405 -9.30 12.45 15.34
N ILE A 406 -10.21 11.49 15.24
CA ILE A 406 -9.89 10.11 14.86
C ILE A 406 -9.33 10.04 13.42
N GLN A 407 -9.94 10.75 12.47
CA GLN A 407 -9.47 10.79 11.09
C GLN A 407 -8.07 11.40 10.99
N ASP A 408 -7.79 12.43 11.76
CA ASP A 408 -6.47 13.04 11.84
C ASP A 408 -5.45 12.10 12.48
N ASP A 409 -5.81 11.43 13.59
CA ASP A 409 -4.97 10.44 14.26
C ASP A 409 -4.59 9.29 13.30
N ILE A 410 -5.55 8.73 12.56
CA ILE A 410 -5.32 7.66 11.57
C ILE A 410 -4.39 8.15 10.46
N SER A 411 -4.64 9.33 9.91
CA SER A 411 -3.83 9.90 8.83
C SER A 411 -2.38 10.14 9.28
N GLN A 412 -2.18 10.67 10.49
CA GLN A 412 -0.85 10.87 11.08
C GLN A 412 -0.14 9.53 11.36
N ALA A 413 -0.86 8.52 11.85
CA ALA A 413 -0.32 7.19 12.09
C ALA A 413 0.17 6.53 10.80
N ILE A 414 -0.58 6.68 9.69
CA ILE A 414 -0.17 6.20 8.36
C ILE A 414 1.13 6.89 7.91
N VAL A 415 1.18 8.22 8.00
CA VAL A 415 2.35 9.03 7.64
C VAL A 415 3.57 8.58 8.43
N LYS A 416 3.43 8.40 9.74
CA LYS A 416 4.49 7.92 10.64
C LYS A 416 4.93 6.50 10.28
N SER A 417 3.99 5.58 10.08
CA SER A 417 4.27 4.17 9.76
C SER A 417 4.96 4.03 8.40
N LEU A 418 4.59 4.85 7.43
CA LEU A 418 5.24 4.91 6.12
C LEU A 418 6.51 5.77 6.13
N ARG A 419 6.92 6.35 7.28
CA ARG A 419 8.09 7.23 7.44
C ARG A 419 8.11 8.38 6.43
N VAL A 420 6.96 8.99 6.21
CA VAL A 420 6.82 10.17 5.35
C VAL A 420 7.17 11.41 6.16
N ILE A 421 8.04 12.27 5.63
CA ILE A 421 8.40 13.55 6.26
C ILE A 421 7.45 14.62 5.71
N LEU A 422 6.66 15.23 6.59
CA LEU A 422 5.73 16.30 6.25
C LEU A 422 6.40 17.66 6.36
N SER A 423 6.18 18.54 5.38
CA SER A 423 6.44 19.97 5.49
C SER A 423 5.40 20.64 6.41
N GLU A 424 5.71 21.82 6.95
CA GLU A 424 4.76 22.59 7.78
C GLU A 424 3.47 22.94 7.00
N GLY A 425 3.57 23.23 5.71
CA GLY A 425 2.43 23.48 4.84
C GLY A 425 1.51 22.26 4.69
N GLU A 426 2.07 21.05 4.57
CA GLU A 426 1.29 19.81 4.46
C GLU A 426 0.58 19.48 5.77
N LYS A 427 1.22 19.72 6.93
CA LYS A 427 0.58 19.56 8.25
C LYS A 427 -0.64 20.46 8.39
N LEU A 428 -0.54 21.73 7.97
CA LEU A 428 -1.64 22.68 8.00
C LEU A 428 -2.75 22.31 7.00
N ALA A 429 -2.39 21.77 5.84
CA ALA A 429 -3.35 21.41 4.79
C ALA A 429 -4.21 20.19 5.16
N MET A 430 -3.68 19.25 5.96
CA MET A 430 -4.44 18.07 6.41
C MET A 430 -5.62 18.40 7.31
N GLY A 431 -5.62 19.56 8.01
CA GLY A 431 -6.63 19.95 8.99
C GLY A 431 -7.63 21.02 8.52
N LYS A 432 -7.63 21.46 7.25
CA LYS A 432 -8.46 22.59 6.80
C LYS A 432 -9.88 22.18 6.35
N VAL A 433 -10.83 23.04 6.71
CA VAL A 433 -12.22 23.15 6.22
C VAL A 433 -13.14 21.97 6.54
N ARG A 434 -13.47 21.81 7.81
CA ARG A 434 -14.52 20.88 8.27
C ARG A 434 -15.64 21.65 8.96
N THR A 435 -16.87 21.16 8.82
CA THR A 435 -17.96 21.62 9.71
C THR A 435 -17.69 21.11 11.12
N VAL A 436 -18.20 21.84 12.12
CA VAL A 436 -18.27 21.37 13.51
C VAL A 436 -19.61 20.70 13.80
N ASP A 437 -20.57 20.81 12.91
CA ASP A 437 -21.89 20.20 13.02
C ASP A 437 -21.89 18.77 12.47
N ILE A 438 -22.21 17.82 13.35
CA ILE A 438 -22.17 16.39 13.04
C ILE A 438 -23.28 15.99 12.06
N ASP A 439 -24.47 16.58 12.20
CA ASP A 439 -25.59 16.28 11.30
C ASP A 439 -25.31 16.82 9.89
N ALA A 440 -24.74 18.03 9.78
CA ALA A 440 -24.26 18.57 8.51
C ALA A 440 -23.22 17.63 7.86
N TYR A 441 -22.28 17.14 8.66
CA TYR A 441 -21.27 16.18 8.16
C TYR A 441 -21.92 14.87 7.69
N HIS A 442 -22.85 14.32 8.42
CA HIS A 442 -23.59 13.11 8.03
C HIS A 442 -24.33 13.27 6.69
N TYR A 443 -25.06 14.38 6.54
CA TYR A 443 -25.74 14.64 5.27
C TYR A 443 -24.77 14.86 4.12
N TYR A 444 -23.65 15.55 4.35
CA TYR A 444 -22.59 15.70 3.36
C TYR A 444 -22.03 14.36 2.88
N LEU A 445 -21.70 13.43 3.80
CA LEU A 445 -21.21 12.10 3.44
C LEU A 445 -22.25 11.28 2.66
N ARG A 446 -23.54 11.38 3.01
CA ARG A 446 -24.62 10.79 2.21
C ARG A 446 -24.65 11.38 0.81
N GLY A 447 -24.55 12.69 0.69
CA GLY A 447 -24.45 13.37 -0.58
C GLY A 447 -23.27 12.87 -1.42
N ARG A 448 -22.09 12.71 -0.82
CA ARG A 448 -20.89 12.15 -1.47
C ARG A 448 -21.12 10.73 -1.99
N LYS A 449 -21.73 9.87 -1.19
CA LYS A 449 -22.07 8.49 -1.61
C LYS A 449 -22.91 8.52 -2.90
N PHE A 450 -24.02 9.24 -2.90
CA PHE A 450 -24.90 9.34 -4.08
C PHE A 450 -24.22 10.02 -5.26
N PHE A 451 -23.40 11.03 -5.04
CA PHE A 451 -22.65 11.73 -6.08
C PHE A 451 -21.74 10.78 -6.87
N HIS A 452 -21.07 9.85 -6.20
CA HIS A 452 -20.16 8.90 -6.85
C HIS A 452 -20.84 7.81 -7.67
N GLU A 453 -22.14 7.60 -7.52
CA GLU A 453 -22.89 6.68 -8.38
C GLU A 453 -23.05 7.19 -9.80
N HIS A 454 -22.92 8.51 -10.02
CA HIS A 454 -23.01 9.17 -11.32
C HIS A 454 -24.27 8.88 -12.14
N ARG A 455 -25.39 8.54 -11.48
CA ARG A 455 -26.70 8.32 -12.09
C ARG A 455 -27.58 9.54 -11.87
N ARG A 456 -28.53 9.81 -12.79
CA ARG A 456 -29.44 10.95 -12.67
C ARG A 456 -30.11 11.04 -11.29
N LYS A 457 -30.82 9.98 -10.89
CA LYS A 457 -31.51 9.94 -9.59
C LYS A 457 -30.56 10.07 -8.40
N SER A 458 -29.40 9.45 -8.48
CA SER A 458 -28.40 9.54 -7.42
C SER A 458 -27.85 10.96 -7.29
N LEU A 459 -27.62 11.66 -8.40
CA LEU A 459 -27.20 13.07 -8.36
C LEU A 459 -28.31 13.97 -7.78
N GLU A 460 -29.58 13.73 -8.13
CA GLU A 460 -30.72 14.43 -7.53
C GLU A 460 -30.77 14.20 -6.00
N TYR A 461 -30.55 12.98 -5.53
CA TYR A 461 -30.43 12.69 -4.09
C TYR A 461 -29.18 13.31 -3.46
N ALA A 462 -28.06 13.36 -4.17
CA ALA A 462 -26.86 14.04 -3.70
C ALA A 462 -27.13 15.52 -3.43
N VAL A 463 -27.81 16.22 -4.36
CA VAL A 463 -28.21 17.62 -4.16
C VAL A 463 -29.06 17.78 -2.91
N GLN A 464 -30.11 16.95 -2.72
CA GLN A 464 -30.96 17.00 -1.53
C GLN A 464 -30.17 16.78 -0.23
N MET A 465 -29.22 15.87 -0.24
CA MET A 465 -28.38 15.61 0.96
C MET A 465 -27.44 16.77 1.26
N TYR A 466 -26.83 17.36 0.24
CA TYR A 466 -26.00 18.56 0.42
C TYR A 466 -26.84 19.76 0.89
N GLU A 467 -28.07 19.94 0.41
CA GLU A 467 -28.97 20.97 0.88
C GLU A 467 -29.32 20.78 2.36
N LYS A 468 -29.60 19.54 2.81
CA LYS A 468 -29.78 19.24 4.24
C LYS A 468 -28.53 19.52 5.08
N ALA A 469 -27.34 19.25 4.53
CA ALA A 469 -26.09 19.61 5.19
C ALA A 469 -25.97 21.14 5.36
N ILE A 470 -26.41 21.92 4.36
CA ILE A 470 -26.46 23.38 4.42
C ILE A 470 -27.53 23.89 5.41
N GLU A 471 -28.68 23.21 5.51
CA GLU A 471 -29.70 23.53 6.50
C GLU A 471 -29.20 23.35 7.95
N SER A 472 -28.36 22.32 8.20
CA SER A 472 -27.74 22.08 9.51
C SER A 472 -26.59 23.04 9.78
N ASP A 473 -25.72 23.30 8.79
CA ASP A 473 -24.61 24.25 8.88
C ASP A 473 -24.53 25.17 7.66
N HIS A 474 -25.04 26.37 7.76
CA HIS A 474 -25.02 27.38 6.70
C HIS A 474 -23.61 27.88 6.33
N GLN A 475 -22.58 27.54 7.10
CA GLN A 475 -21.18 27.89 6.84
C GLN A 475 -20.40 26.75 6.17
N TYR A 476 -21.04 25.63 5.84
CA TYR A 476 -20.39 24.46 5.29
C TYR A 476 -20.09 24.60 3.79
N ALA A 477 -18.96 25.23 3.44
CA ALA A 477 -18.54 25.54 2.05
C ALA A 477 -18.49 24.31 1.13
N LEU A 478 -18.02 23.15 1.64
CA LEU A 478 -17.94 21.90 0.85
C LEU A 478 -19.33 21.40 0.43
N ALA A 479 -20.37 21.61 1.25
CA ALA A 479 -21.71 21.22 0.88
C ALA A 479 -22.25 22.09 -0.26
N TYR A 480 -22.00 23.39 -0.23
CA TYR A 480 -22.33 24.30 -1.32
C TYR A 480 -21.57 23.95 -2.62
N ALA A 481 -20.27 23.63 -2.53
CA ALA A 481 -19.50 23.16 -3.67
C ALA A 481 -20.09 21.85 -4.24
N GLY A 482 -20.50 20.93 -3.37
CA GLY A 482 -21.18 19.68 -3.72
C GLY A 482 -22.48 19.90 -4.51
N VAL A 483 -23.35 20.81 -4.05
CA VAL A 483 -24.58 21.21 -4.78
C VAL A 483 -24.22 21.74 -6.16
N ALA A 484 -23.27 22.68 -6.24
CA ALA A 484 -22.92 23.33 -7.50
C ALA A 484 -22.36 22.34 -8.53
N ILE A 485 -21.48 21.43 -8.12
CA ILE A 485 -20.91 20.42 -9.02
C ILE A 485 -21.99 19.41 -9.44
N ALA A 486 -22.81 18.90 -8.50
CA ALA A 486 -23.88 17.96 -8.82
C ALA A 486 -24.91 18.54 -9.79
N CYS A 487 -25.38 19.77 -9.55
CA CYS A 487 -26.27 20.47 -10.44
C CYS A 487 -25.65 20.76 -11.83
N SER A 488 -24.36 21.10 -11.88
CA SER A 488 -23.62 21.25 -13.12
C SER A 488 -23.54 19.96 -13.93
N ILE A 489 -23.27 18.83 -13.26
CA ILE A 489 -23.25 17.51 -13.90
C ILE A 489 -24.64 17.10 -14.38
N LEU A 490 -25.69 17.34 -13.58
CA LEU A 490 -27.07 17.12 -14.00
C LEU A 490 -27.37 17.92 -15.27
N TYR A 491 -27.06 19.20 -15.27
CA TYR A 491 -27.27 20.08 -16.43
C TYR A 491 -26.52 19.58 -17.68
N ILE A 492 -25.26 19.19 -17.50
CA ILE A 492 -24.42 18.78 -18.63
C ILE A 492 -24.84 17.41 -19.21
N TYR A 493 -25.29 16.46 -18.45
CA TYR A 493 -25.44 15.09 -18.92
C TYR A 493 -26.86 14.52 -18.88
N PHE A 494 -27.75 15.07 -18.02
CA PHE A 494 -29.01 14.40 -17.73
C PHE A 494 -30.24 15.31 -17.83
N ASP A 495 -30.12 16.60 -17.52
CA ASP A 495 -31.26 17.48 -17.39
C ASP A 495 -30.86 18.94 -17.54
N SER A 496 -30.90 19.45 -18.76
CA SER A 496 -30.48 20.81 -19.10
C SER A 496 -31.50 21.90 -18.70
N ARG A 497 -32.40 21.64 -17.74
CA ARG A 497 -33.33 22.66 -17.23
C ARG A 497 -32.57 23.78 -16.52
N GLU A 498 -33.05 25.01 -16.74
CA GLU A 498 -32.44 26.24 -16.21
C GLU A 498 -32.29 26.23 -14.68
N VAL A 499 -33.15 25.50 -13.96
CA VAL A 499 -33.07 25.37 -12.50
C VAL A 499 -31.72 24.80 -12.04
N ASN A 500 -31.17 23.80 -12.75
CA ASN A 500 -29.89 23.21 -12.43
C ASN A 500 -28.73 24.20 -12.65
N SER A 501 -28.79 25.00 -13.71
CA SER A 501 -27.80 26.04 -13.98
C SER A 501 -27.85 27.16 -12.95
N LEU A 502 -29.04 27.61 -12.55
CA LEU A 502 -29.22 28.65 -11.55
C LEU A 502 -28.74 28.19 -10.17
N GLN A 503 -29.11 26.99 -9.77
CA GLN A 503 -28.66 26.39 -8.51
C GLN A 503 -27.14 26.26 -8.45
N ALA A 504 -26.51 25.82 -9.56
CA ALA A 504 -25.06 25.74 -9.65
C ALA A 504 -24.37 27.10 -9.49
N ASP A 505 -24.92 28.16 -10.13
CA ASP A 505 -24.38 29.53 -10.02
C ASP A 505 -24.48 30.06 -8.58
N VAL A 506 -25.65 29.96 -7.95
CA VAL A 506 -25.89 30.45 -6.60
C VAL A 506 -24.99 29.69 -5.59
N ALA A 507 -24.99 28.36 -5.62
CA ALA A 507 -24.25 27.56 -4.70
C ALA A 507 -22.72 27.73 -4.84
N SER A 508 -22.21 27.83 -6.09
CA SER A 508 -20.78 28.04 -6.32
C SER A 508 -20.28 29.40 -5.82
N ARG A 509 -21.08 30.46 -5.96
CA ARG A 509 -20.75 31.78 -5.41
C ARG A 509 -20.69 31.72 -3.88
N LYS A 510 -21.65 31.04 -3.24
CA LYS A 510 -21.68 30.93 -1.80
C LYS A 510 -20.52 30.10 -1.25
N ALA A 511 -20.13 29.02 -1.96
CA ALA A 511 -18.94 28.24 -1.60
C ALA A 511 -17.67 29.11 -1.59
N LEU A 512 -17.46 29.95 -2.61
CA LEU A 512 -16.33 30.87 -2.68
C LEU A 512 -16.36 31.98 -1.63
N GLU A 513 -17.56 32.50 -1.35
CA GLU A 513 -17.74 33.51 -0.28
C GLU A 513 -17.30 32.96 1.09
N LEU A 514 -17.66 31.71 1.38
CA LEU A 514 -17.38 31.05 2.64
C LEU A 514 -15.94 30.56 2.76
N ALA A 515 -15.35 30.09 1.66
CA ALA A 515 -14.02 29.50 1.66
C ALA A 515 -13.25 29.84 0.35
N PRO A 516 -12.71 31.06 0.24
CA PRO A 516 -11.97 31.48 -0.96
C PRO A 516 -10.64 30.75 -1.18
N ASP A 517 -10.14 30.04 -0.18
CA ASP A 517 -8.92 29.22 -0.29
C ASP A 517 -9.20 27.73 -0.56
N LEU A 518 -10.44 27.36 -0.86
CA LEU A 518 -10.86 25.97 -1.06
C LEU A 518 -10.85 25.64 -2.56
N ALA A 519 -9.99 24.71 -2.95
CA ALA A 519 -9.86 24.29 -4.36
C ALA A 519 -11.17 23.77 -4.95
N GLU A 520 -11.96 23.02 -4.17
CA GLU A 520 -13.26 22.49 -4.55
C GLU A 520 -14.31 23.60 -4.79
N ALA A 521 -14.20 24.74 -4.08
CA ALA A 521 -15.09 25.88 -4.32
C ALA A 521 -14.80 26.56 -5.66
N HIS A 522 -13.51 26.72 -6.00
CA HIS A 522 -13.08 27.22 -7.31
C HIS A 522 -13.45 26.25 -8.44
N LEU A 523 -13.26 24.94 -8.22
CA LEU A 523 -13.71 23.91 -9.17
C LEU A 523 -15.23 24.01 -9.41
N ALA A 524 -16.03 24.11 -8.35
CA ALA A 524 -17.47 24.26 -8.43
C ALA A 524 -17.88 25.54 -9.21
N ARG A 525 -17.17 26.64 -8.97
CA ARG A 525 -17.36 27.90 -9.70
C ARG A 525 -17.03 27.76 -11.18
N ALA A 526 -15.91 27.11 -11.52
CA ALA A 526 -15.52 26.83 -12.89
C ALA A 526 -16.59 26.05 -13.66
N PHE A 527 -17.21 25.05 -13.02
CA PHE A 527 -18.32 24.29 -13.61
C PHE A 527 -19.56 25.18 -13.89
N ALA A 528 -19.97 25.98 -12.90
CA ALA A 528 -21.10 26.89 -13.04
C ALA A 528 -20.88 27.93 -14.15
N LEU A 529 -19.68 28.51 -14.23
CA LEU A 529 -19.30 29.45 -15.27
C LEU A 529 -19.27 28.82 -16.68
N ARG A 530 -18.80 27.58 -16.77
CA ARG A 530 -18.74 26.81 -18.00
C ARG A 530 -20.15 26.57 -18.58
N ILE A 531 -21.11 26.14 -17.74
CA ILE A 531 -22.51 25.97 -18.21
C ILE A 531 -23.18 27.29 -18.54
N ALA A 532 -22.79 28.39 -17.89
CA ALA A 532 -23.20 29.75 -18.23
C ALA A 532 -22.48 30.32 -19.48
N LYS A 533 -21.65 29.50 -20.17
CA LYS A 533 -20.85 29.88 -21.36
C LYS A 533 -19.85 31.02 -21.13
N LYS A 534 -19.48 31.29 -19.87
CA LYS A 534 -18.47 32.28 -19.47
C LYS A 534 -17.08 31.65 -19.42
N LEU A 535 -16.60 31.18 -20.58
CA LEU A 535 -15.43 30.31 -20.66
C LEU A 535 -14.14 30.93 -20.10
N GLY A 536 -13.88 32.24 -20.38
CA GLY A 536 -12.67 32.89 -19.88
C GLY A 536 -12.67 33.14 -18.36
N GLU A 537 -13.86 33.28 -17.73
CA GLU A 537 -13.97 33.31 -16.27
C GLU A 537 -13.79 31.90 -15.71
N ALA A 538 -14.35 30.87 -16.34
CA ALA A 538 -14.23 29.49 -15.93
C ALA A 538 -12.76 29.00 -15.92
N GLU A 539 -11.95 29.41 -16.91
CA GLU A 539 -10.53 29.09 -17.00
C GLU A 539 -9.75 29.60 -15.79
N LYS A 540 -10.00 30.85 -15.38
CA LYS A 540 -9.34 31.43 -14.19
C LYS A 540 -9.66 30.64 -12.93
N GLU A 541 -10.87 30.17 -12.79
CA GLU A 541 -11.30 29.38 -11.64
C GLU A 541 -10.69 27.95 -11.67
N PHE A 542 -10.55 27.34 -12.85
CA PHE A 542 -9.80 26.08 -12.98
C PHE A 542 -8.32 26.25 -12.60
N GLU A 543 -7.68 27.33 -13.08
CA GLU A 543 -6.28 27.63 -12.77
C GLU A 543 -6.10 27.90 -11.28
N GLU A 544 -7.02 28.59 -10.63
CA GLU A 544 -6.97 28.85 -9.20
C GLU A 544 -7.21 27.57 -8.39
N ALA A 545 -8.14 26.70 -8.79
CA ALA A 545 -8.31 25.39 -8.18
C ALA A 545 -7.02 24.55 -8.25
N ILE A 546 -6.34 24.54 -9.39
CA ILE A 546 -5.06 23.87 -9.61
C ILE A 546 -3.94 24.50 -8.76
N ARG A 547 -3.93 25.81 -8.60
CA ARG A 547 -2.94 26.51 -7.78
C ARG A 547 -3.09 26.18 -6.30
N LEU A 548 -4.34 26.10 -5.82
CA LEU A 548 -4.68 25.78 -4.43
C LEU A 548 -4.44 24.29 -4.10
N ASP A 549 -4.82 23.40 -5.01
CA ASP A 549 -4.52 21.97 -4.91
C ASP A 549 -3.94 21.42 -6.23
N PRO A 550 -2.59 21.36 -6.37
CA PRO A 550 -1.94 20.81 -7.56
C PRO A 550 -2.14 19.31 -7.78
N LYS A 551 -2.84 18.63 -6.88
CA LYS A 551 -3.18 17.21 -6.97
C LYS A 551 -4.66 16.93 -7.21
N LEU A 552 -5.49 17.94 -7.29
CA LEU A 552 -6.92 17.80 -7.56
C LEU A 552 -7.14 17.29 -8.99
N PHE A 553 -7.30 15.98 -9.13
CA PHE A 553 -7.48 15.30 -10.43
C PHE A 553 -8.60 15.93 -11.25
N GLU A 554 -9.75 16.19 -10.63
CA GLU A 554 -10.94 16.72 -11.26
C GLU A 554 -10.69 18.07 -11.93
N ALA A 555 -9.88 18.92 -11.33
CA ALA A 555 -9.57 20.24 -11.91
C ALA A 555 -8.84 20.10 -13.24
N TYR A 556 -7.79 19.26 -13.31
CA TYR A 556 -7.08 19.01 -14.57
C TYR A 556 -7.93 18.29 -15.61
N TYR A 557 -8.66 17.26 -15.16
CA TYR A 557 -9.49 16.45 -16.05
C TYR A 557 -10.61 17.27 -16.72
N PHE A 558 -11.35 18.02 -15.94
CA PHE A 558 -12.46 18.82 -16.47
C PHE A 558 -11.99 20.08 -17.20
N TYR A 559 -10.88 20.68 -16.80
CA TYR A 559 -10.26 21.76 -17.56
C TYR A 559 -9.78 21.27 -18.92
N GLY A 560 -9.08 20.16 -18.99
CA GLY A 560 -8.65 19.54 -20.24
C GLY A 560 -9.83 19.24 -21.18
N ARG A 561 -10.94 18.74 -20.65
CA ARG A 561 -12.17 18.52 -21.43
C ARG A 561 -12.80 19.83 -21.91
N ALA A 562 -12.81 20.87 -21.08
CA ALA A 562 -13.32 22.19 -21.49
C ALA A 562 -12.50 22.77 -22.66
N LEU A 563 -11.18 22.66 -22.59
CA LEU A 563 -10.28 23.08 -23.68
C LEU A 563 -10.47 22.28 -24.98
N MET A 564 -10.72 20.95 -24.86
CA MET A 564 -11.07 20.13 -26.04
C MET A 564 -12.33 20.65 -26.76
N TYR A 565 -13.39 20.96 -26.02
CA TYR A 565 -14.63 21.51 -26.61
C TYR A 565 -14.43 22.87 -27.26
N GLN A 566 -13.41 23.63 -26.85
CA GLN A 566 -13.00 24.88 -27.47
C GLN A 566 -12.06 24.69 -28.68
N GLY A 567 -11.67 23.46 -29.02
CA GLY A 567 -10.70 23.17 -30.08
C GLY A 567 -9.24 23.45 -29.70
N ARG A 568 -8.94 23.81 -28.42
CA ARG A 568 -7.60 24.11 -27.90
C ARG A 568 -6.88 22.82 -27.50
N HIS A 569 -6.70 21.92 -28.47
CA HIS A 569 -6.23 20.55 -28.24
C HIS A 569 -4.83 20.47 -27.60
N ALA A 570 -3.91 21.37 -27.97
CA ALA A 570 -2.55 21.37 -27.41
C ALA A 570 -2.51 21.68 -25.89
N GLU A 571 -3.40 22.55 -25.44
CA GLU A 571 -3.52 22.87 -24.01
C GLU A 571 -4.31 21.77 -23.27
N ALA A 572 -5.32 21.21 -23.91
CA ALA A 572 -6.06 20.08 -23.40
C ALA A 572 -5.15 18.87 -23.12
N VAL A 573 -4.20 18.58 -24.02
CA VAL A 573 -3.19 17.51 -23.81
C VAL A 573 -2.42 17.71 -22.53
N LYS A 574 -1.92 18.94 -22.27
CA LYS A 574 -1.14 19.23 -21.03
C LYS A 574 -1.95 18.94 -19.76
N MET A 575 -3.21 19.36 -19.75
CA MET A 575 -4.10 19.13 -18.60
C MET A 575 -4.43 17.64 -18.42
N LEU A 576 -4.81 16.96 -19.51
CA LEU A 576 -5.17 15.54 -19.47
C LEU A 576 -3.98 14.62 -19.19
N GLU A 577 -2.77 14.96 -19.65
CA GLU A 577 -1.54 14.25 -19.27
C GLU A 577 -1.26 14.37 -17.77
N ARG A 578 -1.45 15.58 -17.21
CA ARG A 578 -1.29 15.77 -15.78
C ARG A 578 -2.34 14.99 -15.00
N ALA A 579 -3.61 14.99 -15.41
CA ALA A 579 -4.65 14.15 -14.83
C ALA A 579 -4.27 12.67 -14.88
N ALA A 580 -3.80 12.17 -16.02
CA ALA A 580 -3.37 10.77 -16.19
C ALA A 580 -2.11 10.38 -15.40
N LEU A 581 -1.34 11.35 -14.91
CA LEU A 581 -0.22 11.15 -13.99
C LEU A 581 -0.68 11.13 -12.54
N LEU A 582 -1.66 11.97 -12.18
CA LEU A 582 -2.21 12.04 -10.82
C LEU A 582 -2.94 10.76 -10.46
N GLU A 583 -3.81 10.28 -11.35
CA GLU A 583 -4.51 9.00 -11.22
C GLU A 583 -4.12 8.07 -12.37
N SER A 584 -3.02 7.34 -12.19
CA SER A 584 -2.43 6.50 -13.25
C SER A 584 -3.28 5.28 -13.66
N ASP A 585 -4.21 4.89 -12.82
CA ASP A 585 -5.18 3.80 -12.94
C ASP A 585 -6.56 4.27 -13.45
N ASN A 586 -6.78 5.58 -13.56
CA ASN A 586 -8.00 6.16 -14.10
C ASN A 586 -8.00 6.07 -15.64
N PHE A 587 -9.02 5.43 -16.19
CA PHE A 587 -9.14 5.20 -17.64
C PHE A 587 -9.68 6.42 -18.38
N GLN A 588 -10.32 7.39 -17.70
CA GLN A 588 -11.01 8.49 -18.35
C GLN A 588 -10.02 9.47 -19.00
N ALA A 589 -8.99 9.89 -18.28
CA ALA A 589 -8.02 10.84 -18.80
C ALA A 589 -7.31 10.33 -20.07
N PRO A 590 -6.79 9.08 -20.15
CA PRO A 590 -6.24 8.52 -21.39
C PRO A 590 -7.26 8.42 -22.55
N ALA A 591 -8.53 8.15 -22.28
CA ALA A 591 -9.55 8.09 -23.30
C ALA A 591 -9.76 9.47 -23.99
N PHE A 592 -9.85 10.55 -23.19
CA PHE A 592 -9.96 11.91 -23.71
C PHE A 592 -8.65 12.43 -24.34
N LEU A 593 -7.47 12.03 -23.82
CA LEU A 593 -6.18 12.26 -24.48
C LEU A 593 -6.17 11.75 -25.92
N GLY A 594 -6.74 10.56 -26.15
CA GLY A 594 -6.87 10.02 -27.50
C GLY A 594 -7.67 10.93 -28.46
N GLY A 595 -8.66 11.66 -27.93
CA GLY A 595 -9.40 12.69 -28.68
C GLY A 595 -8.58 13.95 -28.91
N ALA A 596 -7.91 14.46 -27.88
CA ALA A 596 -7.09 15.67 -27.96
C ALA A 596 -5.93 15.52 -28.94
N TYR A 597 -5.19 14.41 -28.90
CA TYR A 597 -4.13 14.10 -29.87
C TYR A 597 -4.67 13.94 -31.30
N ALA A 598 -5.84 13.32 -31.47
CA ALA A 598 -6.47 13.20 -32.78
C ALA A 598 -6.84 14.57 -33.36
N GLY A 599 -7.33 15.50 -32.54
CA GLY A 599 -7.61 16.89 -32.92
C GLY A 599 -6.36 17.67 -33.37
N MET A 600 -5.17 17.25 -32.92
CA MET A 600 -3.87 17.79 -33.37
C MET A 600 -3.29 17.06 -34.60
N GLY A 601 -3.98 16.03 -35.13
CA GLY A 601 -3.46 15.20 -36.22
C GLY A 601 -2.41 14.15 -35.77
N MET A 602 -2.12 14.02 -34.49
CA MET A 602 -1.12 13.12 -33.90
C MET A 602 -1.71 11.70 -33.75
N ARG A 603 -1.84 10.99 -34.87
CA ARG A 603 -2.54 9.68 -34.92
C ARG A 603 -1.85 8.58 -34.11
N ALA A 604 -0.52 8.57 -34.04
CA ALA A 604 0.23 7.56 -33.30
C ALA A 604 -0.02 7.70 -31.79
N GLU A 605 0.10 8.90 -31.26
CA GLU A 605 -0.12 9.25 -29.86
C GLU A 605 -1.59 9.05 -29.47
N ALA A 606 -2.53 9.46 -30.34
CA ALA A 606 -3.95 9.23 -30.14
C ALA A 606 -4.27 7.73 -29.96
N ASN A 607 -3.71 6.87 -30.84
CA ASN A 607 -3.91 5.44 -30.73
C ASN A 607 -3.17 4.81 -29.54
N ALA A 608 -2.01 5.34 -29.15
CA ALA A 608 -1.30 4.91 -27.94
C ALA A 608 -2.11 5.23 -26.67
N ALA A 609 -2.65 6.44 -26.57
CA ALA A 609 -3.52 6.86 -25.46
C ALA A 609 -4.81 6.02 -25.40
N ARG A 610 -5.47 5.76 -26.55
CA ARG A 610 -6.66 4.90 -26.63
C ARG A 610 -6.36 3.47 -26.21
N ARG A 611 -5.24 2.85 -26.64
CA ARG A 611 -4.83 1.52 -26.18
C ARG A 611 -4.56 1.48 -24.69
N ARG A 612 -3.98 2.57 -24.12
CA ARG A 612 -3.82 2.68 -22.67
C ARG A 612 -5.18 2.73 -21.96
N ALA A 613 -6.11 3.52 -22.47
CA ALA A 613 -7.48 3.61 -21.93
C ALA A 613 -8.17 2.25 -21.95
N VAL A 614 -8.14 1.51 -23.06
CA VAL A 614 -8.75 0.17 -23.15
C VAL A 614 -8.17 -0.79 -22.14
N ARG A 615 -6.84 -0.85 -21.96
CA ARG A 615 -6.22 -1.71 -20.93
C ARG A 615 -6.68 -1.35 -19.52
N LEU A 616 -6.80 -0.05 -19.20
CA LEU A 616 -7.27 0.39 -17.89
C LEU A 616 -8.76 0.10 -17.69
N ILE A 617 -9.56 0.22 -18.74
CA ILE A 617 -10.98 -0.18 -18.74
C ILE A 617 -11.10 -1.68 -18.46
N GLU A 618 -10.35 -2.53 -19.15
CA GLU A 618 -10.35 -3.97 -18.95
C GLU A 618 -9.97 -4.33 -17.50
N GLN A 619 -8.89 -3.74 -16.99
CA GLN A 619 -8.49 -3.92 -15.59
C GLN A 619 -9.59 -3.47 -14.60
N ARG A 620 -10.31 -2.40 -14.94
CA ARG A 620 -11.45 -1.95 -14.13
C ARG A 620 -12.61 -2.93 -14.19
N LEU A 621 -12.93 -3.47 -15.36
CA LEU A 621 -14.02 -4.42 -15.58
C LEU A 621 -13.73 -5.79 -14.96
N ASP A 622 -12.46 -6.21 -14.87
CA ASP A 622 -12.04 -7.40 -14.12
C ASP A 622 -12.37 -7.27 -12.62
N ILE A 623 -12.38 -6.04 -12.11
CA ILE A 623 -12.68 -5.76 -10.69
C ILE A 623 -14.17 -5.46 -10.51
N ASP A 624 -14.80 -4.73 -11.42
CA ASP A 624 -16.20 -4.26 -11.35
C ASP A 624 -16.91 -4.55 -12.67
N PRO A 625 -17.42 -5.80 -12.86
CA PRO A 625 -18.03 -6.23 -14.11
C PRO A 625 -19.31 -5.47 -14.49
N ASP A 626 -19.96 -4.80 -13.55
CA ASP A 626 -21.22 -4.06 -13.77
C ASP A 626 -21.01 -2.55 -14.00
N HIS A 627 -19.78 -2.14 -14.34
CA HIS A 627 -19.45 -0.74 -14.53
C HIS A 627 -19.88 -0.21 -15.92
N ALA A 628 -21.14 0.18 -16.08
CA ALA A 628 -21.73 0.61 -17.36
C ALA A 628 -20.92 1.72 -18.06
N ARG A 629 -20.42 2.71 -17.29
CA ARG A 629 -19.64 3.83 -17.85
C ARG A 629 -18.27 3.40 -18.41
N ALA A 630 -17.63 2.38 -17.81
CA ALA A 630 -16.38 1.84 -18.36
C ALA A 630 -16.64 1.12 -19.68
N TYR A 631 -17.69 0.32 -19.77
CA TYR A 631 -18.13 -0.27 -21.03
C TYR A 631 -18.43 0.77 -22.08
N ASN A 632 -19.21 1.81 -21.75
CA ASN A 632 -19.57 2.87 -22.69
C ASN A 632 -18.36 3.61 -23.24
N LEU A 633 -17.42 4.04 -22.38
CA LEU A 633 -16.20 4.71 -22.80
C LEU A 633 -15.25 3.76 -23.55
N GLY A 634 -15.23 2.47 -23.14
CA GLY A 634 -14.52 1.41 -23.84
C GLY A 634 -15.05 1.17 -25.25
N ALA A 635 -16.36 1.13 -25.41
CA ALA A 635 -17.03 0.98 -26.70
C ALA A 635 -16.62 2.09 -27.70
N THR A 636 -16.73 3.36 -27.29
CA THR A 636 -16.33 4.50 -28.11
C THR A 636 -14.83 4.52 -28.43
N THR A 637 -13.99 4.12 -27.44
CA THR A 637 -12.54 4.06 -27.62
C THR A 637 -12.13 2.94 -28.57
N LEU A 638 -12.72 1.75 -28.45
CA LEU A 638 -12.51 0.60 -29.35
C LEU A 638 -12.98 0.87 -30.79
N MET A 639 -14.13 1.56 -30.93
CA MET A 639 -14.63 2.02 -32.24
C MET A 639 -13.59 2.88 -32.93
N LYS A 640 -13.01 3.86 -32.23
CA LYS A 640 -11.97 4.78 -32.78
C LYS A 640 -10.62 4.09 -33.01
N LEU A 641 -10.40 2.90 -32.47
CA LEU A 641 -9.26 2.02 -32.76
C LEU A 641 -9.54 1.05 -33.92
N GLY A 642 -10.76 1.01 -34.45
CA GLY A 642 -11.19 0.12 -35.53
C GLY A 642 -11.59 -1.30 -35.08
N ASN A 643 -11.65 -1.56 -33.79
CA ASN A 643 -12.08 -2.87 -33.26
C ASN A 643 -13.61 -2.90 -33.08
N ILE A 644 -14.34 -2.92 -34.22
CA ILE A 644 -15.79 -2.80 -34.27
C ILE A 644 -16.51 -3.94 -33.53
N PRO A 645 -16.14 -5.23 -33.66
CA PRO A 645 -16.84 -6.32 -32.98
C PRO A 645 -16.87 -6.13 -31.46
N ARG A 646 -15.71 -5.82 -30.89
CA ARG A 646 -15.59 -5.63 -29.43
C ARG A 646 -16.22 -4.33 -28.97
N ALA A 647 -16.22 -3.29 -29.79
CA ALA A 647 -16.92 -2.04 -29.50
C ALA A 647 -18.43 -2.26 -29.37
N LEU A 648 -19.03 -3.06 -30.27
CA LEU A 648 -20.45 -3.41 -30.22
C LEU A 648 -20.79 -4.29 -29.02
N GLU A 649 -19.94 -5.24 -28.67
CA GLU A 649 -20.07 -6.05 -27.45
C GLU A 649 -20.15 -5.15 -26.22
N PHE A 650 -19.20 -4.24 -26.04
CA PHE A 650 -19.15 -3.30 -24.93
C PHE A 650 -20.38 -2.36 -24.91
N ALA A 651 -20.81 -1.88 -26.07
CA ALA A 651 -22.02 -1.07 -26.19
C ALA A 651 -23.27 -1.83 -25.76
N THR A 652 -23.39 -3.10 -26.14
CA THR A 652 -24.52 -3.96 -25.76
C THR A 652 -24.55 -4.20 -24.26
N ILE A 653 -23.40 -4.50 -23.65
CA ILE A 653 -23.30 -4.70 -22.20
C ILE A 653 -23.67 -3.41 -21.45
N SER A 654 -23.14 -2.24 -21.88
CA SER A 654 -23.47 -0.96 -21.23
C SER A 654 -24.97 -0.63 -21.28
N LEU A 655 -25.64 -0.92 -22.41
CA LEU A 655 -27.10 -0.77 -22.55
C LEU A 655 -27.90 -1.82 -21.74
N THR A 656 -27.33 -3.00 -21.50
CA THR A 656 -27.97 -4.02 -20.66
C THR A 656 -27.96 -3.61 -19.20
N ILE A 657 -26.86 -3.01 -18.74
CA ILE A 657 -26.71 -2.53 -17.35
C ILE A 657 -27.55 -1.26 -17.13
N GLU A 658 -27.48 -0.30 -18.05
CA GLU A 658 -28.21 0.97 -17.96
C GLU A 658 -28.93 1.30 -19.31
N PRO A 659 -30.12 0.72 -19.54
CA PRO A 659 -30.79 0.81 -20.83
C PRO A 659 -31.33 2.20 -21.18
N ASP A 660 -31.54 3.03 -20.17
CA ASP A 660 -32.16 4.36 -20.33
C ASP A 660 -31.22 5.52 -20.02
N ASP A 661 -29.92 5.24 -19.84
CA ASP A 661 -28.93 6.31 -19.66
C ASP A 661 -28.77 7.14 -20.95
N PRO A 662 -29.05 8.47 -20.91
CA PRO A 662 -29.07 9.30 -22.11
C PRO A 662 -27.68 9.42 -22.76
N LEU A 663 -26.59 9.38 -21.99
CA LEU A 663 -25.23 9.49 -22.53
C LEU A 663 -24.80 8.19 -23.21
N ILE A 664 -25.16 7.03 -22.64
CA ILE A 664 -24.90 5.72 -23.25
C ILE A 664 -25.64 5.61 -24.58
N LEU A 665 -26.94 5.93 -24.58
CA LEU A 665 -27.77 5.94 -25.79
C LEU A 665 -27.21 6.86 -26.87
N TYR A 666 -26.74 8.07 -26.51
CA TYR A 666 -26.11 9.00 -27.43
C TYR A 666 -24.83 8.45 -28.04
N ASN A 667 -23.92 7.90 -27.21
CA ASN A 667 -22.67 7.33 -27.68
C ASN A 667 -22.88 6.13 -28.60
N VAL A 668 -23.88 5.29 -28.30
CA VAL A 668 -24.26 4.17 -29.17
C VAL A 668 -24.85 4.66 -30.49
N ALA A 669 -25.63 5.75 -30.48
CA ALA A 669 -26.11 6.39 -31.72
C ALA A 669 -24.92 6.87 -32.57
N CYS A 670 -23.91 7.52 -31.98
CA CYS A 670 -22.70 7.94 -32.70
C CYS A 670 -21.95 6.72 -33.30
N MET A 671 -21.85 5.61 -32.56
CA MET A 671 -21.23 4.39 -33.07
C MET A 671 -21.96 3.81 -34.29
N TYR A 672 -23.29 3.75 -34.25
CA TYR A 672 -24.10 3.31 -35.39
C TYR A 672 -24.02 4.28 -36.60
N ALA A 673 -23.96 5.59 -36.32
CA ALA A 673 -23.77 6.59 -37.37
C ALA A 673 -22.41 6.45 -38.07
N LEU A 674 -21.34 6.19 -37.34
CA LEU A 674 -20.01 5.90 -37.87
C LEU A 674 -19.95 4.61 -38.72
N MET A 675 -20.87 3.67 -38.47
CA MET A 675 -21.02 2.42 -39.22
C MET A 675 -21.99 2.57 -40.41
N ASP A 676 -22.49 3.76 -40.69
CA ASP A 676 -23.55 4.07 -41.66
C ASP A 676 -24.88 3.30 -41.44
N LYS A 677 -25.12 2.83 -40.20
CA LYS A 677 -26.39 2.23 -39.77
C LYS A 677 -27.36 3.32 -39.31
N ARG A 678 -27.90 4.05 -40.27
CA ARG A 678 -28.61 5.30 -40.03
C ARG A 678 -29.90 5.12 -39.20
N GLU A 679 -30.67 4.09 -39.44
CA GLU A 679 -31.93 3.82 -38.68
C GLU A 679 -31.65 3.53 -37.23
N ASP A 680 -30.69 2.64 -36.94
CA ASP A 680 -30.27 2.31 -35.59
C ASP A 680 -29.71 3.54 -34.85
N ALA A 681 -28.91 4.37 -35.54
CA ALA A 681 -28.36 5.60 -35.02
C ALA A 681 -29.49 6.59 -34.61
N LEU A 682 -30.46 6.81 -35.49
CA LEU A 682 -31.57 7.74 -35.24
C LEU A 682 -32.51 7.24 -34.13
N ALA A 683 -32.79 5.92 -34.09
CA ALA A 683 -33.59 5.32 -33.02
C ALA A 683 -32.96 5.49 -31.63
N HIS A 684 -31.65 5.26 -31.51
CA HIS A 684 -30.93 5.46 -30.25
C HIS A 684 -30.82 6.93 -29.88
N LEU A 685 -30.61 7.81 -30.87
CA LEU A 685 -30.57 9.25 -30.66
C LEU A 685 -31.90 9.82 -30.15
N GLU A 686 -33.02 9.35 -30.72
CA GLU A 686 -34.37 9.74 -30.28
C GLU A 686 -34.61 9.26 -28.83
N ARG A 687 -34.19 8.03 -28.50
CA ARG A 687 -34.28 7.54 -27.12
C ARG A 687 -33.42 8.36 -26.18
N ALA A 688 -32.19 8.74 -26.58
CA ALA A 688 -31.32 9.58 -25.78
C ALA A 688 -31.98 10.90 -25.40
N VAL A 689 -32.60 11.58 -26.39
CA VAL A 689 -33.30 12.86 -26.18
C VAL A 689 -34.53 12.68 -25.30
N ARG A 690 -35.34 11.64 -25.50
CA ARG A 690 -36.49 11.32 -24.63
C ARG A 690 -36.09 11.11 -23.17
N ASN A 691 -34.90 10.54 -22.93
CA ASN A 691 -34.37 10.26 -21.60
C ASN A 691 -33.61 11.46 -20.99
N GLY A 692 -33.56 12.60 -21.67
CA GLY A 692 -33.05 13.86 -21.13
C GLY A 692 -31.70 14.32 -21.68
N PHE A 693 -31.18 13.73 -22.77
CA PHE A 693 -30.02 14.28 -23.46
C PHE A 693 -30.33 15.66 -24.03
N GLY A 694 -29.78 16.73 -23.45
CA GLY A 694 -30.16 18.12 -23.71
C GLY A 694 -29.17 18.93 -24.56
N HIS A 695 -28.05 18.37 -25.02
CA HIS A 695 -26.99 19.13 -25.70
C HIS A 695 -27.23 19.32 -27.20
N ARG A 696 -28.16 20.20 -27.53
CA ARG A 696 -28.52 20.50 -28.91
C ARG A 696 -27.34 20.96 -29.78
N GLU A 697 -26.53 21.90 -29.31
CA GLU A 697 -25.36 22.41 -30.05
C GLU A 697 -24.29 21.32 -30.27
N SER A 698 -24.00 20.53 -29.22
CA SER A 698 -23.06 19.42 -29.33
C SER A 698 -23.52 18.40 -30.36
N MET A 699 -24.80 18.02 -30.31
CA MET A 699 -25.39 17.06 -31.24
C MET A 699 -25.38 17.57 -32.68
N ALA A 700 -25.69 18.85 -32.89
CA ALA A 700 -25.70 19.47 -34.21
C ALA A 700 -24.32 19.55 -34.87
N ASN A 701 -23.24 19.62 -34.05
CA ASN A 701 -21.88 19.80 -34.52
C ASN A 701 -20.99 18.54 -34.35
N ASP A 702 -21.52 17.45 -33.81
CA ASP A 702 -20.71 16.22 -33.57
C ASP A 702 -20.31 15.56 -34.89
N PRO A 703 -19.02 15.44 -35.21
CA PRO A 703 -18.58 14.83 -36.47
C PRO A 703 -18.98 13.35 -36.57
N ASP A 704 -19.17 12.66 -35.46
CA ASP A 704 -19.57 11.25 -35.42
C ASP A 704 -21.01 11.04 -35.92
N LEU A 705 -21.84 12.10 -35.99
CA LEU A 705 -23.23 12.09 -36.51
C LEU A 705 -23.39 12.60 -37.96
N GLU A 706 -22.29 12.86 -38.69
CA GLU A 706 -22.32 13.44 -40.02
C GLU A 706 -23.22 12.66 -41.00
N SER A 707 -23.21 11.30 -40.94
CA SER A 707 -23.98 10.41 -41.84
C SER A 707 -25.51 10.54 -41.70
N ILE A 708 -26.00 11.02 -40.54
CA ILE A 708 -27.42 11.15 -40.24
C ILE A 708 -27.90 12.63 -40.18
N ARG A 709 -26.96 13.57 -40.08
CA ARG A 709 -27.26 15.00 -39.82
C ARG A 709 -28.24 15.63 -40.83
N ARG A 710 -28.21 15.23 -42.10
CA ARG A 710 -29.05 15.77 -43.16
C ARG A 710 -30.40 15.06 -43.29
N THR A 711 -30.70 14.10 -42.42
CA THR A 711 -31.97 13.35 -42.50
C THR A 711 -33.14 14.18 -41.88
N PRO A 712 -34.37 14.05 -42.42
CA PRO A 712 -35.55 14.72 -41.85
C PRO A 712 -35.79 14.26 -40.39
N TRP A 713 -35.51 12.99 -40.07
CA TRP A 713 -35.68 12.44 -38.71
C TRP A 713 -34.73 13.09 -37.71
N PHE A 714 -33.44 13.29 -38.09
CA PHE A 714 -32.50 14.03 -37.24
C PHE A 714 -32.99 15.45 -36.95
N HIS A 715 -33.46 16.15 -37.96
CA HIS A 715 -34.01 17.50 -37.77
C HIS A 715 -35.24 17.53 -36.84
N ALA A 716 -36.13 16.52 -36.93
CA ALA A 716 -37.26 16.38 -36.02
C ALA A 716 -36.82 16.16 -34.58
N ILE A 717 -35.80 15.27 -34.36
CA ILE A 717 -35.23 15.05 -33.04
C ILE A 717 -34.66 16.35 -32.46
N VAL A 718 -33.86 17.10 -33.24
CA VAL A 718 -33.25 18.38 -32.80
C VAL A 718 -34.30 19.44 -32.50
N GLN A 719 -35.41 19.48 -33.27
CA GLN A 719 -36.52 20.40 -33.01
C GLN A 719 -37.34 20.06 -31.77
N ALA A 720 -37.43 18.75 -31.42
CA ALA A 720 -38.13 18.28 -30.22
C ALA A 720 -37.36 18.59 -28.94
N MET A 721 -36.06 18.91 -29.01
CA MET A 721 -35.28 19.33 -27.86
C MET A 721 -35.70 20.70 -27.39
N THR A 722 -36.05 20.84 -26.13
CA THR A 722 -36.33 22.13 -25.50
C THR A 722 -35.11 23.07 -25.68
N PRO A 723 -35.31 24.37 -26.04
CA PRO A 723 -34.19 25.30 -26.05
C PRO A 723 -33.57 25.41 -24.65
N GLY A 724 -32.31 25.00 -24.50
CA GLY A 724 -31.55 25.15 -23.27
C GLY A 724 -30.86 26.52 -23.21
#